data_ffcc3b12c7ea4b22f1671bbe756c1e80
#
_entry.id   ffcc3b12c7ea4b22f1671bbe756c1e80
#
_cell.length_a   1.000
_cell.length_b   1.000
_cell.length_c   1.000
_cell.angle_alpha   90.00
_cell.angle_beta   90.00
_cell.angle_gamma   90.00
#
_symmetry.space_group_name_H-M   'P 1'
#
loop_
_entity.id
_entity.type
_entity.pdbx_description
1 polymer ?
#
loop_
_entity_poly.entity_id
_entity_poly.type
_entity_poly.pdbx_seq_one_letter_code
_entity_poly.pdbx_strand_id
1 'polypeptide(L)'
;MNRKLLCLSVLIAGLTTMGTAESYAKVTKMPKKTRTLSNAVKLKLDNQDVSIEFYSPSIVRVVKAAKGSSVKKKSYSVIMTPEVFENFKTTNTVDGISLASDRITVNVNSTTGEITFANSKGETLLKDTRTMLTPRTDEANKGKYKVAQTFILDKDEAVYGLGQLRDTYMNQRGRKVELWNNNTHIYIPYFTSEKGYGLYWDNAGKSYYEDNEQGTTMTSEVGTCADYYFMYDDGSQDGVISAIRTLTGQATMFPLWTMGYWQCRERYKTSDELAGVVDKFRELQIPLDGIVQDWQYWGCDSNWNAMKFQNPYYINKVNDPAWTKYMPEDLKKLKAQSEPRLKSPEEMVKYVHNNNAHLMISIWANFGPWTEPFKELKKINALYPFDTWPRKSGTMPYDVFNPKARDIYWKYLTNLYNMGMDAWWTDSSEPDHFEKAGDENYQTYDGSWLSVKNAFPLVHNKGIYEHQRAMKNNNKRSFQMTRSASFGIQHYGTQSWSGDIQCSWDEMKNQVPSGLNFSLCGIPFWNTDLGGFFYWDYRNDPKNPALQEIHTRWLQWGTFMPLMRNHSSSPMQSEIYKFGNKGEWCYDAMVDAIKLRYRLLPYIYSMAGDCVQRSGTMMRALVMDFKNDHKATRLNDEYMFGRNLLVKPVTDPLYTWRDNKKNGHTIYPDIKQAAAPVKVYLPKGTKWFDFWDNNQYDGGQEVLRPCPINIIPVFVKAGSILPFGPEVQYASEKAWDNLEIRVYPGADGSFIVV
;
A
#
# COMPACT_ATOMS: atom_id res chain seq x y z
N MET A 1 -14.83 -43.14 17.92
CA MET A 1 -15.02 -42.57 19.29
C MET A 1 -15.32 -41.09 19.17
N ASN A 2 -16.56 -40.73 19.46
CA ASN A 2 -17.09 -39.38 19.34
C ASN A 2 -16.59 -38.46 20.46
N ARG A 3 -16.21 -37.21 20.10
CA ARG A 3 -16.35 -36.07 21.01
C ARG A 3 -16.94 -34.88 20.25
N LYS A 4 -18.21 -34.63 20.51
CA LYS A 4 -18.96 -33.44 20.13
C LYS A 4 -18.49 -32.28 21.03
N LEU A 5 -18.18 -31.14 20.46
CA LEU A 5 -18.16 -29.88 21.19
C LEU A 5 -19.49 -29.16 20.97
N LEU A 6 -20.13 -28.87 22.09
CA LEU A 6 -21.41 -28.15 22.18
C LEU A 6 -21.14 -26.63 22.02
N CYS A 7 -21.75 -26.01 21.01
CA CYS A 7 -21.89 -24.54 20.98
C CYS A 7 -23.18 -24.20 21.73
N LEU A 8 -23.04 -23.43 22.82
CA LEU A 8 -24.16 -22.84 23.54
C LEU A 8 -24.46 -21.47 22.98
N SER A 9 -25.54 -21.36 22.21
CA SER A 9 -26.11 -20.07 21.79
C SER A 9 -27.08 -19.61 22.90
N VAL A 10 -26.76 -18.50 23.56
CA VAL A 10 -27.71 -17.83 24.43
C VAL A 10 -28.30 -16.64 23.67
N LEU A 11 -29.55 -16.77 23.25
CA LEU A 11 -30.41 -15.69 22.82
C LEU A 11 -30.95 -15.01 24.06
N ILE A 12 -30.59 -13.75 24.32
CA ILE A 12 -31.30 -12.92 25.28
C ILE A 12 -31.88 -11.73 24.52
N ALA A 13 -33.16 -11.80 24.24
CA ALA A 13 -33.96 -10.63 23.89
C ALA A 13 -34.31 -9.90 25.19
N GLY A 14 -33.78 -8.73 25.38
CA GLY A 14 -34.11 -7.84 26.45
C GLY A 14 -34.14 -6.40 25.93
N LEU A 15 -35.30 -5.93 25.52
CA LEU A 15 -35.57 -4.50 25.41
C LEU A 15 -35.48 -3.89 26.82
N THR A 16 -34.44 -3.15 27.09
CA THR A 16 -34.46 -2.16 28.16
C THR A 16 -34.00 -0.84 27.56
N THR A 17 -34.95 0.08 27.47
CA THR A 17 -34.71 1.51 27.26
C THR A 17 -33.83 2.00 28.42
N MET A 18 -32.51 2.05 28.19
CA MET A 18 -31.64 2.80 29.10
C MET A 18 -31.64 4.24 28.67
N GLY A 19 -32.36 5.04 29.46
CA GLY A 19 -32.20 6.48 29.49
C GLY A 19 -30.74 6.78 29.80
N THR A 20 -30.09 7.58 28.98
CA THR A 20 -28.75 8.09 29.21
C THR A 20 -28.80 8.95 30.48
N ALA A 21 -28.31 8.41 31.58
CA ALA A 21 -28.08 9.20 32.80
C ALA A 21 -26.93 10.17 32.52
N GLU A 22 -27.26 11.42 32.25
CA GLU A 22 -26.31 12.52 32.18
C GLU A 22 -25.79 12.79 33.58
N SER A 23 -24.59 12.31 33.93
CA SER A 23 -23.94 12.66 35.18
C SER A 23 -23.36 14.08 35.08
N TYR A 24 -24.00 15.02 35.71
CA TYR A 24 -23.49 16.39 35.90
C TYR A 24 -22.51 16.42 37.07
N ALA A 25 -21.22 16.46 36.81
CA ALA A 25 -20.25 16.86 37.85
C ALA A 25 -20.32 18.37 38.00
N LYS A 26 -20.70 18.84 39.21
CA LYS A 26 -20.66 20.27 39.58
C LYS A 26 -19.19 20.68 39.75
N VAL A 27 -18.61 21.27 38.74
CA VAL A 27 -17.25 21.83 38.78
C VAL A 27 -17.36 23.33 39.05
N THR A 28 -16.94 23.76 40.21
CA THR A 28 -16.86 25.17 40.60
C THR A 28 -15.64 25.83 39.95
N LYS A 29 -15.87 26.60 38.91
CA LYS A 29 -14.98 27.35 38.00
C LYS A 29 -14.59 26.62 36.70
N MET A 30 -15.58 26.27 35.89
CA MET A 30 -15.36 25.98 34.49
C MET A 30 -15.61 27.22 33.61
N PRO A 31 -14.86 27.37 32.50
CA PRO A 31 -15.26 28.30 31.44
C PRO A 31 -16.68 27.98 30.99
N LYS A 32 -17.43 28.98 30.57
CA LYS A 32 -18.84 28.89 30.22
C LYS A 32 -19.11 27.74 29.27
N LYS A 33 -19.64 26.59 29.75
CA LYS A 33 -20.17 25.43 29.02
C LYS A 33 -19.16 24.33 28.58
N THR A 34 -18.66 23.56 29.55
CA THR A 34 -18.05 22.25 29.30
C THR A 34 -19.09 21.15 29.50
N ARG A 35 -19.16 20.20 28.57
CA ARG A 35 -19.95 18.97 28.67
C ARG A 35 -19.01 17.77 28.67
N THR A 36 -18.95 17.02 29.77
CA THR A 36 -18.16 15.79 29.88
C THR A 36 -19.05 14.61 29.51
N LEU A 37 -18.63 13.85 28.53
CA LEU A 37 -19.14 12.52 28.17
C LEU A 37 -18.21 11.47 28.83
N SER A 38 -18.58 10.20 28.85
CA SER A 38 -17.84 9.14 29.58
C SER A 38 -16.32 9.12 29.27
N ASN A 39 -15.90 9.42 28.02
CA ASN A 39 -14.50 9.47 27.58
C ASN A 39 -14.22 10.62 26.61
N ALA A 40 -15.02 11.69 26.68
CA ALA A 40 -14.90 12.86 25.81
C ALA A 40 -15.16 14.16 26.54
N VAL A 41 -14.53 15.23 26.06
CA VAL A 41 -14.77 16.61 26.52
C VAL A 41 -15.08 17.51 25.33
N LYS A 42 -16.06 18.42 25.51
CA LYS A 42 -16.38 19.48 24.55
C LYS A 42 -16.22 20.83 25.20
N LEU A 43 -15.38 21.66 24.59
CA LEU A 43 -15.10 23.03 25.01
C LEU A 43 -15.68 24.00 24.00
N LYS A 44 -16.39 25.02 24.47
CA LYS A 44 -16.85 26.16 23.65
C LYS A 44 -15.98 27.35 23.95
N LEU A 45 -15.08 27.67 23.08
CA LEU A 45 -14.17 28.81 23.18
C LEU A 45 -14.77 30.03 22.47
N ASP A 46 -14.11 31.17 22.59
CA ASP A 46 -14.59 32.40 21.99
C ASP A 46 -14.50 32.42 20.46
N ASN A 47 -13.55 31.67 19.88
CA ASN A 47 -13.27 31.62 18.44
C ASN A 47 -13.57 30.26 17.79
N GLN A 48 -13.67 29.18 18.57
CA GLN A 48 -13.85 27.81 18.04
C GLN A 48 -14.50 26.89 19.07
N ASP A 49 -15.07 25.78 18.58
CA ASP A 49 -15.50 24.66 19.41
C ASP A 49 -14.46 23.53 19.30
N VAL A 50 -14.02 22.98 20.44
CA VAL A 50 -13.03 21.88 20.52
C VAL A 50 -13.69 20.65 21.12
N SER A 51 -13.54 19.51 20.46
CA SER A 51 -13.98 18.21 20.97
C SER A 51 -12.79 17.26 21.01
N ILE A 52 -12.58 16.62 22.14
CA ILE A 52 -11.54 15.61 22.35
C ILE A 52 -12.23 14.35 22.84
N GLU A 53 -12.00 13.25 22.17
CA GLU A 53 -12.63 11.96 22.42
C GLU A 53 -11.61 10.84 22.36
N PHE A 54 -11.49 10.07 23.43
CA PHE A 54 -10.70 8.85 23.43
C PHE A 54 -11.50 7.73 22.77
N TYR A 55 -10.95 7.16 21.70
CA TYR A 55 -11.48 5.97 21.03
C TYR A 55 -11.06 4.70 21.76
N SER A 56 -9.87 4.69 22.34
CA SER A 56 -9.31 3.67 23.21
C SER A 56 -8.25 4.30 24.12
N PRO A 57 -7.62 3.57 25.05
CA PRO A 57 -6.50 4.10 25.84
C PRO A 57 -5.34 4.66 24.99
N SER A 58 -5.16 4.17 23.76
CA SER A 58 -4.05 4.51 22.86
C SER A 58 -4.43 5.43 21.69
N ILE A 59 -5.71 5.82 21.55
CA ILE A 59 -6.22 6.58 20.40
C ILE A 59 -7.10 7.73 20.85
N VAL A 60 -6.74 8.95 20.44
CA VAL A 60 -7.48 10.18 20.75
C VAL A 60 -7.86 10.90 19.46
N ARG A 61 -9.15 11.19 19.29
CA ARG A 61 -9.63 12.07 18.22
C ARG A 61 -9.77 13.50 18.74
N VAL A 62 -9.31 14.46 17.95
CA VAL A 62 -9.50 15.90 18.18
C VAL A 62 -10.23 16.50 16.99
N VAL A 63 -11.29 17.25 17.28
CA VAL A 63 -12.04 18.02 16.30
C VAL A 63 -12.08 19.48 16.75
N LYS A 64 -11.59 20.40 15.88
CA LYS A 64 -11.68 21.84 16.10
C LYS A 64 -12.48 22.46 14.96
N ALA A 65 -13.58 23.12 15.30
CA ALA A 65 -14.54 23.65 14.34
C ALA A 65 -14.88 25.10 14.61
N ALA A 66 -15.45 25.79 13.64
CA ALA A 66 -15.94 27.15 13.83
C ALA A 66 -16.99 27.21 14.95
N LYS A 67 -16.94 28.28 15.74
CA LYS A 67 -17.82 28.50 16.90
C LYS A 67 -19.29 28.24 16.56
N GLY A 68 -19.94 27.39 17.36
CA GLY A 68 -21.35 27.07 17.21
C GLY A 68 -21.67 26.09 16.07
N SER A 69 -20.65 25.57 15.37
CA SER A 69 -20.84 24.59 14.32
C SER A 69 -21.26 23.23 14.89
N SER A 70 -22.26 22.61 14.24
CA SER A 70 -22.59 21.19 14.46
C SER A 70 -21.84 20.34 13.45
N VAL A 71 -20.64 19.86 13.79
CA VAL A 71 -19.83 19.03 12.90
C VAL A 71 -20.29 17.57 12.99
N LYS A 72 -20.99 17.11 11.95
CA LYS A 72 -21.25 15.69 11.70
C LYS A 72 -20.38 15.25 10.54
N LYS A 73 -19.14 14.83 10.83
CA LYS A 73 -18.22 14.36 9.80
C LYS A 73 -18.11 12.84 9.85
N LYS A 74 -18.35 12.18 8.72
CA LYS A 74 -18.08 10.76 8.51
C LYS A 74 -16.66 10.62 7.98
N SER A 75 -15.87 9.73 8.60
CA SER A 75 -14.58 9.31 8.05
C SER A 75 -14.76 8.24 6.98
N TYR A 76 -13.94 8.27 5.94
CA TYR A 76 -13.86 7.16 4.98
C TYR A 76 -12.97 6.02 5.53
N SER A 77 -11.97 6.35 6.32
CA SER A 77 -10.92 5.45 6.78
C SER A 77 -11.21 4.79 8.13
N VAL A 78 -11.85 5.53 9.03
CA VAL A 78 -12.08 5.08 10.41
C VAL A 78 -13.35 4.25 10.48
N ILE A 79 -13.20 2.99 10.96
CA ILE A 79 -14.31 2.05 11.15
C ILE A 79 -14.57 1.76 12.62
N MET A 80 -13.61 2.08 13.49
CA MET A 80 -13.76 1.93 14.94
C MET A 80 -14.78 2.92 15.50
N THR A 81 -15.59 2.47 16.45
CA THR A 81 -16.40 3.33 17.32
C THR A 81 -15.70 3.53 18.66
N PRO A 82 -15.85 4.69 19.31
CA PRO A 82 -15.26 4.92 20.64
C PRO A 82 -15.69 3.84 21.64
N GLU A 83 -14.71 3.31 22.38
CA GLU A 83 -14.93 2.32 23.43
C GLU A 83 -14.97 2.99 24.80
N VAL A 84 -15.85 2.51 25.67
CA VAL A 84 -15.80 2.87 27.09
C VAL A 84 -14.78 1.96 27.76
N PHE A 85 -13.79 2.53 28.43
CA PHE A 85 -12.74 1.78 29.12
C PHE A 85 -12.53 2.28 30.56
N GLU A 86 -12.04 1.42 31.39
CA GLU A 86 -11.68 1.72 32.78
C GLU A 86 -10.46 2.65 32.83
N ASN A 87 -10.24 3.32 33.98
CA ASN A 87 -9.11 4.22 34.22
C ASN A 87 -9.09 5.54 33.42
N PHE A 88 -10.18 5.90 32.72
CA PHE A 88 -10.30 7.25 32.16
C PHE A 88 -10.52 8.28 33.24
N LYS A 89 -9.67 9.32 33.27
CA LYS A 89 -9.72 10.41 34.25
C LYS A 89 -9.85 11.74 33.56
N THR A 90 -10.67 12.61 34.16
CA THR A 90 -10.77 14.01 33.76
C THR A 90 -10.48 14.87 35.00
N THR A 91 -9.53 15.80 34.91
CA THR A 91 -9.10 16.65 36.01
C THR A 91 -9.06 18.09 35.52
N ASN A 92 -9.59 19.00 36.33
CA ASN A 92 -9.40 20.44 36.09
C ASN A 92 -7.99 20.84 36.47
N THR A 93 -7.35 21.64 35.62
CA THR A 93 -6.04 22.25 35.87
C THR A 93 -6.20 23.78 36.03
N VAL A 94 -5.13 24.47 36.36
CA VAL A 94 -5.16 25.94 36.49
C VAL A 94 -5.56 26.59 35.14
N ASP A 95 -5.06 26.08 34.05
CA ASP A 95 -5.23 26.67 32.73
C ASP A 95 -6.28 25.94 31.84
N GLY A 96 -6.89 24.85 32.34
CA GLY A 96 -7.85 24.11 31.53
C GLY A 96 -8.25 22.74 32.08
N ILE A 97 -8.16 21.73 31.25
CA ILE A 97 -8.61 20.36 31.54
C ILE A 97 -7.55 19.36 31.11
N SER A 98 -7.30 18.36 31.94
CA SER A 98 -6.49 17.17 31.65
C SER A 98 -7.40 15.95 31.51
N LEU A 99 -7.25 15.22 30.41
CA LEU A 99 -7.87 13.92 30.17
C LEU A 99 -6.77 12.87 30.12
N ALA A 100 -6.92 11.77 30.81
CA ALA A 100 -5.89 10.74 30.88
C ALA A 100 -6.46 9.34 30.77
N SER A 101 -5.76 8.49 30.01
CA SER A 101 -5.82 7.04 30.02
C SER A 101 -4.56 6.46 30.68
N ASP A 102 -4.40 5.15 30.65
CA ASP A 102 -3.16 4.49 31.09
C ASP A 102 -1.97 4.72 30.12
N ARG A 103 -2.22 5.28 28.93
CA ARG A 103 -1.21 5.48 27.87
C ARG A 103 -0.95 6.95 27.57
N ILE A 104 -2.01 7.74 27.44
CA ILE A 104 -1.97 9.11 26.93
C ILE A 104 -2.58 10.06 27.97
N THR A 105 -1.91 11.19 28.18
CA THR A 105 -2.46 12.36 28.86
C THR A 105 -2.64 13.49 27.83
N VAL A 106 -3.82 14.09 27.80
CA VAL A 106 -4.18 15.21 26.92
C VAL A 106 -4.50 16.41 27.79
N ASN A 107 -3.65 17.43 27.77
CA ASN A 107 -3.87 18.69 28.48
C ASN A 107 -4.36 19.75 27.48
N VAL A 108 -5.50 20.35 27.78
CA VAL A 108 -6.16 21.36 26.95
C VAL A 108 -6.22 22.68 27.67
N ASN A 109 -5.68 23.71 27.03
CA ASN A 109 -5.85 25.08 27.49
C ASN A 109 -7.27 25.58 27.20
N SER A 110 -8.03 25.92 28.21
CA SER A 110 -9.44 26.30 28.08
C SER A 110 -9.67 27.72 27.54
N THR A 111 -8.62 28.51 27.36
CA THR A 111 -8.67 29.85 26.75
C THR A 111 -8.26 29.82 25.30
N THR A 112 -7.12 29.17 24.99
CA THR A 112 -6.55 29.15 23.60
C THR A 112 -7.03 27.95 22.76
N GLY A 113 -7.40 26.85 23.44
CA GLY A 113 -7.71 25.58 22.75
C GLY A 113 -6.47 24.79 22.30
N GLU A 114 -5.28 25.22 22.73
CA GLU A 114 -4.03 24.48 22.51
C GLU A 114 -4.04 23.17 23.28
N ILE A 115 -3.43 22.14 22.71
CA ILE A 115 -3.41 20.79 23.28
C ILE A 115 -1.97 20.32 23.41
N THR A 116 -1.64 19.73 24.56
CA THR A 116 -0.39 19.02 24.77
C THR A 116 -0.69 17.55 24.99
N PHE A 117 -0.11 16.68 24.15
CA PHE A 117 -0.11 15.24 24.31
C PHE A 117 1.14 14.81 25.06
N ALA A 118 0.96 14.00 26.10
CA ALA A 118 2.04 13.43 26.89
C ALA A 118 1.80 11.92 27.08
N ASN A 119 2.86 11.17 27.35
CA ASN A 119 2.74 9.77 27.75
C ASN A 119 2.35 9.64 29.24
N SER A 120 2.17 8.41 29.70
CA SER A 120 1.80 8.11 31.09
C SER A 120 2.84 8.54 32.15
N LYS A 121 4.08 8.83 31.72
CA LYS A 121 5.16 9.36 32.58
C LYS A 121 5.18 10.89 32.62
N GLY A 122 4.31 11.57 31.88
CA GLY A 122 4.25 13.02 31.78
C GLY A 122 5.23 13.63 30.76
N GLU A 123 5.93 12.80 29.97
CA GLU A 123 6.83 13.30 28.92
C GLU A 123 6.01 13.81 27.74
N THR A 124 6.25 15.06 27.34
CA THR A 124 5.56 15.68 26.19
C THR A 124 5.94 14.97 24.88
N LEU A 125 4.93 14.54 24.16
CA LEU A 125 5.07 13.90 22.84
C LEU A 125 4.86 14.91 21.71
N LEU A 126 3.76 15.68 21.77
CA LEU A 126 3.36 16.62 20.71
C LEU A 126 2.57 17.78 21.31
N LYS A 127 2.74 18.97 20.73
CA LYS A 127 1.89 20.13 21.05
C LYS A 127 1.12 20.54 19.81
N ASP A 128 -0.18 20.66 19.95
CA ASP A 128 -1.10 21.26 18.98
C ASP A 128 -1.28 22.73 19.36
N THR A 129 -1.03 23.65 18.46
CA THR A 129 -1.01 25.07 18.77
C THR A 129 -2.03 25.86 17.96
N ARG A 130 -1.80 26.10 16.71
CA ARG A 130 -2.58 27.04 15.88
C ARG A 130 -3.55 26.33 14.96
N THR A 131 -4.85 26.61 15.10
CA THR A 131 -5.90 26.21 14.13
C THR A 131 -6.29 27.40 13.26
N MET A 132 -6.43 27.19 11.96
CA MET A 132 -6.95 28.19 11.00
C MET A 132 -8.13 27.58 10.23
N LEU A 133 -9.24 28.31 10.19
CA LEU A 133 -10.45 28.00 9.44
C LEU A 133 -10.79 29.20 8.56
N THR A 134 -10.33 29.18 7.30
CA THR A 134 -10.58 30.27 6.35
C THR A 134 -11.79 29.91 5.48
N PRO A 135 -12.91 30.68 5.54
CA PRO A 135 -14.11 30.37 4.77
C PRO A 135 -13.83 30.28 3.27
N ARG A 136 -14.40 29.27 2.60
CA ARG A 136 -14.37 29.13 1.13
C ARG A 136 -15.37 30.10 0.51
N THR A 137 -14.97 30.71 -0.59
CA THR A 137 -15.78 31.68 -1.34
C THR A 137 -16.33 31.14 -2.64
N ASP A 138 -15.79 29.99 -3.11
CA ASP A 138 -16.28 29.32 -4.32
C ASP A 138 -17.64 28.61 -4.04
N GLU A 139 -18.53 28.62 -5.04
CA GLU A 139 -19.88 28.07 -4.88
C GLU A 139 -19.88 26.55 -4.65
N ALA A 140 -18.91 25.82 -5.23
CA ALA A 140 -18.78 24.37 -5.09
C ALA A 140 -18.50 23.94 -3.64
N ASN A 141 -17.87 24.80 -2.85
CA ASN A 141 -17.46 24.53 -1.46
C ASN A 141 -18.02 25.55 -0.47
N LYS A 142 -19.11 26.23 -0.82
CA LYS A 142 -19.76 27.20 0.05
C LYS A 142 -20.11 26.61 1.43
N GLY A 143 -19.83 27.34 2.49
CA GLY A 143 -20.04 26.90 3.86
C GLY A 143 -18.95 25.95 4.42
N LYS A 144 -17.93 25.66 3.63
CA LYS A 144 -16.73 24.94 4.04
C LYS A 144 -15.54 25.89 4.23
N TYR A 145 -14.42 25.37 4.66
CA TYR A 145 -13.22 26.13 4.99
C TYR A 145 -11.98 25.53 4.34
N LYS A 146 -10.99 26.35 4.05
CA LYS A 146 -9.60 25.91 4.02
C LYS A 146 -9.19 25.73 5.49
N VAL A 147 -8.68 24.55 5.83
CA VAL A 147 -8.45 24.14 7.21
C VAL A 147 -6.96 23.89 7.41
N ALA A 148 -6.40 24.45 8.48
CA ALA A 148 -5.02 24.13 8.85
C ALA A 148 -4.86 23.94 10.36
N GLN A 149 -3.94 23.05 10.73
CA GLN A 149 -3.52 22.82 12.12
C GLN A 149 -2.02 22.72 12.20
N THR A 150 -1.41 23.50 13.12
CA THR A 150 0.03 23.50 13.36
C THR A 150 0.36 22.74 14.63
N PHE A 151 1.42 21.96 14.55
CA PHE A 151 1.99 21.16 15.64
C PHE A 151 3.44 21.57 15.89
N ILE A 152 3.88 21.50 17.15
CA ILE A 152 5.27 21.73 17.53
C ILE A 152 5.89 20.41 17.96
N LEU A 153 6.94 20.04 17.26
CA LEU A 153 7.76 18.88 17.50
C LEU A 153 9.12 19.30 18.08
N ASP A 154 9.83 18.38 18.72
CA ASP A 154 11.19 18.65 19.18
C ASP A 154 12.13 18.90 17.98
N LYS A 155 13.16 19.72 18.19
CA LYS A 155 14.04 20.19 17.10
C LYS A 155 14.69 19.07 16.29
N ASP A 156 15.19 18.04 16.98
CA ASP A 156 15.96 16.94 16.34
C ASP A 156 15.11 15.68 16.11
N GLU A 157 13.81 15.77 16.37
CA GLU A 157 12.86 14.67 16.24
C GLU A 157 12.65 14.30 14.75
N ALA A 158 12.88 13.05 14.38
CA ALA A 158 12.61 12.56 13.05
C ALA A 158 11.13 12.17 12.87
N VAL A 159 10.61 12.44 11.69
CA VAL A 159 9.23 12.17 11.27
C VAL A 159 9.22 11.37 9.99
N TYR A 160 8.33 10.38 9.91
CA TYR A 160 8.20 9.44 8.80
C TYR A 160 6.75 9.36 8.34
N GLY A 161 6.50 8.69 7.21
CA GLY A 161 5.15 8.45 6.71
C GLY A 161 4.83 9.26 5.46
N LEU A 162 3.64 9.87 5.39
CA LEU A 162 3.07 10.58 4.24
C LEU A 162 2.81 9.70 3.00
N GLY A 163 3.07 8.39 3.08
CA GLY A 163 2.83 7.44 2.01
C GLY A 163 4.04 7.14 1.12
N GLN A 164 3.80 6.89 -0.16
CA GLN A 164 4.80 6.61 -1.19
C GLN A 164 5.13 7.90 -1.95
N LEU A 165 6.25 8.53 -1.63
CA LEU A 165 6.59 9.88 -2.11
C LEU A 165 7.52 9.88 -3.34
N ARG A 166 8.07 8.74 -3.74
CA ARG A 166 8.98 8.58 -4.88
C ARG A 166 10.19 9.52 -4.80
N ASP A 167 10.81 9.57 -3.64
CA ASP A 167 12.03 10.35 -3.39
C ASP A 167 12.95 9.64 -2.39
N THR A 168 14.14 10.17 -2.15
CA THR A 168 15.15 9.56 -1.29
C THR A 168 15.00 9.88 0.20
N TYR A 169 13.97 10.63 0.59
CA TYR A 169 13.83 11.07 1.98
C TYR A 169 13.13 10.01 2.84
N MET A 170 13.81 9.52 3.86
CA MET A 170 13.18 8.75 4.92
C MET A 170 12.55 9.67 5.97
N ASN A 171 13.29 10.66 6.45
CA ASN A 171 12.83 11.67 7.39
C ASN A 171 12.15 12.84 6.68
N GLN A 172 10.94 13.19 7.09
CA GLN A 172 10.08 14.21 6.45
C GLN A 172 10.22 15.61 7.08
N ARG A 173 11.17 15.82 8.02
CA ARG A 173 11.41 17.13 8.62
C ARG A 173 11.95 18.13 7.60
N GLY A 174 11.54 19.40 7.74
CA GLY A 174 11.94 20.50 6.87
C GLY A 174 11.34 20.45 5.45
N ARG A 175 10.30 19.65 5.22
CA ARG A 175 9.72 19.44 3.89
C ARG A 175 8.36 20.10 3.72
N LYS A 176 8.05 20.38 2.45
CA LYS A 176 6.70 20.73 2.00
C LYS A 176 6.25 19.69 0.97
N VAL A 177 5.13 19.02 1.26
CA VAL A 177 4.57 17.94 0.43
C VAL A 177 3.12 18.24 0.13
N GLU A 178 2.76 18.23 -1.16
CA GLU A 178 1.37 18.27 -1.61
C GLU A 178 0.81 16.84 -1.57
N LEU A 179 -0.26 16.63 -0.81
CA LEU A 179 -0.91 15.33 -0.64
C LEU A 179 -2.11 15.24 -1.60
N TRP A 180 -1.84 14.81 -2.84
CA TRP A 180 -2.81 14.70 -3.93
C TRP A 180 -2.47 13.52 -4.82
N ASN A 181 -3.18 12.40 -4.66
CA ASN A 181 -2.88 11.12 -5.31
C ASN A 181 -2.83 11.23 -6.85
N ASN A 182 -1.80 10.64 -7.42
CA ASN A 182 -1.63 10.47 -8.86
C ASN A 182 -0.80 9.20 -9.16
N ASN A 183 -0.63 8.87 -10.44
CA ASN A 183 0.22 7.75 -10.83
C ASN A 183 1.64 7.93 -10.26
N THR A 184 2.23 6.87 -9.73
CA THR A 184 3.53 6.80 -9.04
C THR A 184 3.61 7.42 -7.64
N HIS A 185 2.61 8.17 -7.19
CA HIS A 185 2.60 8.80 -5.88
C HIS A 185 1.33 8.41 -5.11
N ILE A 186 1.49 7.88 -3.92
CA ILE A 186 0.40 7.56 -3.02
C ILE A 186 0.57 8.40 -1.76
N TYR A 187 -0.26 9.41 -1.61
CA TYR A 187 -0.20 10.35 -0.50
C TYR A 187 -1.17 9.96 0.60
N ILE A 188 -0.64 9.76 1.79
CA ILE A 188 -1.40 9.44 3.00
C ILE A 188 -1.25 10.60 3.99
N PRO A 189 -2.32 11.27 4.42
CA PRO A 189 -2.24 12.39 5.37
C PRO A 189 -1.99 11.89 6.80
N TYR A 190 -0.87 11.20 6.98
CA TYR A 190 -0.43 10.58 8.22
C TYR A 190 1.08 10.70 8.36
N PHE A 191 1.52 11.05 9.56
CA PHE A 191 2.94 10.96 9.92
C PHE A 191 3.13 10.28 11.28
N THR A 192 4.32 9.71 11.47
CA THR A 192 4.73 9.11 12.74
C THR A 192 6.10 9.64 13.16
N SER A 193 6.32 9.73 14.47
CA SER A 193 7.56 10.22 15.07
C SER A 193 8.44 9.07 15.56
N GLU A 194 9.76 9.28 15.57
CA GLU A 194 10.70 8.37 16.24
C GLU A 194 10.42 8.17 17.73
N LYS A 195 9.65 9.08 18.39
CA LYS A 195 9.15 8.92 19.75
C LYS A 195 8.08 7.83 19.89
N GLY A 196 7.58 7.28 18.78
CA GLY A 196 6.56 6.23 18.77
C GLY A 196 5.15 6.75 18.99
N TYR A 197 4.81 7.89 18.40
CA TYR A 197 3.44 8.34 18.22
C TYR A 197 3.11 8.53 16.74
N GLY A 198 1.84 8.48 16.39
CA GLY A 198 1.34 8.75 15.05
C GLY A 198 0.24 9.79 15.05
N LEU A 199 0.11 10.55 13.97
CA LEU A 199 -0.95 11.52 13.75
C LEU A 199 -1.58 11.29 12.37
N TYR A 200 -2.87 10.97 12.35
CA TYR A 200 -3.68 10.88 11.15
C TYR A 200 -4.56 12.13 11.01
N TRP A 201 -4.37 12.87 9.92
CA TRP A 201 -5.18 14.00 9.52
C TRP A 201 -6.35 13.50 8.67
N ASP A 202 -7.54 13.40 9.26
CA ASP A 202 -8.72 12.82 8.62
C ASP A 202 -9.41 13.82 7.68
N ASN A 203 -8.81 14.01 6.52
CA ASN A 203 -9.38 14.80 5.43
C ASN A 203 -9.11 14.12 4.09
N ALA A 204 -10.16 13.90 3.29
CA ALA A 204 -10.10 13.20 2.02
C ALA A 204 -9.81 14.10 0.81
N GLY A 205 -9.73 15.40 1.02
CA GLY A 205 -9.46 16.40 -0.01
C GLY A 205 -7.98 16.65 -0.23
N LYS A 206 -7.69 17.54 -1.17
CA LYS A 206 -6.35 18.04 -1.43
C LYS A 206 -5.77 18.66 -0.15
N SER A 207 -4.63 18.12 0.26
CA SER A 207 -3.99 18.51 1.52
C SER A 207 -2.51 18.81 1.34
N TYR A 208 -1.89 19.37 2.35
CA TYR A 208 -0.47 19.71 2.38
C TYR A 208 0.11 19.38 3.75
N TYR A 209 1.31 18.84 3.73
CA TYR A 209 2.20 18.76 4.88
C TYR A 209 3.30 19.81 4.68
N GLU A 210 3.56 20.65 5.67
CA GLU A 210 4.64 21.61 5.66
C GLU A 210 5.32 21.67 7.03
N ASP A 211 6.62 21.37 7.07
CA ASP A 211 7.45 21.45 8.29
C ASP A 211 8.52 22.53 8.09
N ASN A 212 8.52 23.50 8.98
CA ASN A 212 9.44 24.64 8.96
C ASN A 212 9.69 25.17 10.38
N GLU A 213 10.36 26.31 10.51
CA GLU A 213 10.69 26.93 11.81
C GLU A 213 9.45 27.30 12.66
N GLN A 214 8.28 27.46 12.04
CA GLN A 214 7.03 27.75 12.75
C GLN A 214 6.31 26.49 13.24
N GLY A 215 6.79 25.33 12.88
CA GLY A 215 6.24 24.01 13.22
C GLY A 215 5.80 23.19 12.01
N THR A 216 5.20 22.04 12.30
CA THR A 216 4.66 21.11 11.32
C THR A 216 3.17 21.41 11.11
N THR A 217 2.76 21.79 9.91
CA THR A 217 1.37 22.17 9.61
C THR A 217 0.74 21.20 8.61
N MET A 218 -0.43 20.66 8.97
CA MET A 218 -1.33 19.97 8.05
C MET A 218 -2.39 20.96 7.56
N THR A 219 -2.55 21.08 6.24
CA THR A 219 -3.54 21.95 5.62
C THR A 219 -4.39 21.17 4.63
N SER A 220 -5.71 21.42 4.59
CA SER A 220 -6.60 20.92 3.55
C SER A 220 -7.32 22.08 2.85
N GLU A 221 -7.42 22.02 1.52
CA GLU A 221 -8.11 23.05 0.74
C GLU A 221 -9.60 23.12 1.07
N VAL A 222 -10.23 21.98 1.43
CA VAL A 222 -11.65 21.93 1.76
C VAL A 222 -11.88 21.02 2.96
N GLY A 223 -12.52 21.55 3.97
CA GLY A 223 -12.95 20.80 5.17
C GLY A 223 -14.05 21.54 5.94
N THR A 224 -14.67 20.87 6.86
CA THR A 224 -15.65 21.48 7.81
C THR A 224 -15.02 21.81 9.16
N CYS A 225 -13.89 21.20 9.47
CA CYS A 225 -13.17 21.30 10.75
C CYS A 225 -11.75 20.78 10.59
N ALA A 226 -10.86 21.10 11.51
CA ALA A 226 -9.65 20.35 11.75
C ALA A 226 -10.05 19.07 12.50
N ASP A 227 -9.70 17.91 11.95
CA ASP A 227 -10.06 16.60 12.48
C ASP A 227 -8.88 15.65 12.33
N TYR A 228 -8.35 15.21 13.46
CA TYR A 228 -7.20 14.33 13.47
C TYR A 228 -7.23 13.33 14.61
N TYR A 229 -6.51 12.21 14.43
CA TYR A 229 -6.32 11.16 15.41
C TYR A 229 -4.87 11.13 15.85
N PHE A 230 -4.65 11.24 17.15
CA PHE A 230 -3.36 11.04 17.80
C PHE A 230 -3.32 9.63 18.37
N MET A 231 -2.23 8.89 18.09
CA MET A 231 -2.05 7.49 18.46
C MET A 231 -0.72 7.30 19.18
N TYR A 232 -0.76 6.64 20.33
CA TYR A 232 0.43 6.29 21.12
C TYR A 232 0.09 5.10 22.02
N ASP A 233 0.95 4.10 22.08
CA ASP A 233 0.76 2.97 22.97
C ASP A 233 1.92 2.83 23.97
N ASP A 234 3.03 2.24 23.54
CA ASP A 234 4.20 1.95 24.36
C ASP A 234 5.47 2.73 23.94
N GLY A 235 5.32 3.66 23.03
CA GLY A 235 6.43 4.41 22.43
C GLY A 235 7.22 3.63 21.36
N SER A 236 6.63 2.56 20.83
CA SER A 236 7.15 1.82 19.68
C SER A 236 6.37 2.11 18.40
N GLN A 237 6.99 1.91 17.25
CA GLN A 237 6.28 1.99 15.97
C GLN A 237 5.27 0.84 15.81
N ASP A 238 5.55 -0.34 16.36
CA ASP A 238 4.60 -1.46 16.33
C ASP A 238 3.32 -1.15 17.12
N GLY A 239 3.43 -0.47 18.26
CA GLY A 239 2.28 0.01 19.02
C GLY A 239 1.44 1.01 18.23
N VAL A 240 2.08 1.94 17.51
CA VAL A 240 1.38 2.89 16.61
C VAL A 240 0.68 2.16 15.47
N ILE A 241 1.35 1.19 14.80
CA ILE A 241 0.75 0.38 13.73
C ILE A 241 -0.45 -0.42 14.26
N SER A 242 -0.35 -0.96 15.47
CA SER A 242 -1.47 -1.65 16.12
C SER A 242 -2.67 -0.71 16.35
N ALA A 243 -2.41 0.52 16.82
CA ALA A 243 -3.45 1.54 16.98
C ALA A 243 -4.09 1.95 15.64
N ILE A 244 -3.29 2.12 14.57
CA ILE A 244 -3.80 2.37 13.21
C ILE A 244 -4.77 1.26 12.79
N ARG A 245 -4.37 0.00 12.92
CA ARG A 245 -5.19 -1.13 12.48
C ARG A 245 -6.40 -1.39 13.36
N THR A 246 -6.33 -1.02 14.63
CA THR A 246 -7.50 -0.97 15.50
C THR A 246 -8.49 0.09 15.02
N LEU A 247 -8.00 1.28 14.68
CA LEU A 247 -8.80 2.41 14.21
C LEU A 247 -9.45 2.15 12.85
N THR A 248 -8.71 1.55 11.92
CA THR A 248 -9.07 1.46 10.49
C THR A 248 -9.37 0.04 9.99
N GLY A 249 -9.21 -0.96 10.85
CA GLY A 249 -9.37 -2.38 10.54
C GLY A 249 -8.05 -3.11 10.25
N GLN A 250 -7.98 -4.36 10.71
CA GLN A 250 -6.84 -5.23 10.49
C GLN A 250 -6.63 -5.52 9.00
N ALA A 251 -5.38 -5.80 8.63
CA ALA A 251 -5.04 -6.24 7.29
C ALA A 251 -5.71 -7.59 6.96
N THR A 252 -6.02 -7.81 5.69
CA THR A 252 -6.64 -9.05 5.20
C THR A 252 -5.57 -10.08 4.83
N MET A 253 -5.75 -11.34 5.24
CA MET A 253 -4.85 -12.43 4.85
C MET A 253 -5.07 -12.85 3.40
N PHE A 254 -4.01 -12.90 2.63
CA PHE A 254 -4.01 -13.36 1.25
C PHE A 254 -3.80 -14.87 1.14
N PRO A 255 -4.16 -15.49 0.01
CA PRO A 255 -3.76 -16.87 -0.29
C PRO A 255 -2.24 -17.03 -0.38
N LEU A 256 -1.71 -18.21 -0.07
CA LEU A 256 -0.27 -18.50 -0.11
C LEU A 256 0.36 -18.20 -1.47
N TRP A 257 -0.30 -18.58 -2.57
CA TRP A 257 0.20 -18.37 -3.94
C TRP A 257 0.44 -16.90 -4.29
N THR A 258 -0.19 -15.94 -3.59
CA THR A 258 0.10 -14.50 -3.83
C THR A 258 1.51 -14.12 -3.41
N MET A 259 2.12 -14.85 -2.49
CA MET A 259 3.48 -14.61 -2.00
C MET A 259 4.57 -15.23 -2.88
N GLY A 260 4.21 -16.06 -3.88
CA GLY A 260 5.12 -16.58 -4.89
C GLY A 260 5.52 -15.53 -5.95
N TYR A 261 6.01 -15.99 -7.09
CA TYR A 261 6.42 -15.13 -8.19
C TYR A 261 5.29 -14.92 -9.19
N TRP A 262 5.16 -13.66 -9.66
CA TRP A 262 4.19 -13.23 -10.64
C TRP A 262 4.86 -12.70 -11.90
N GLN A 263 4.44 -13.20 -13.05
CA GLN A 263 4.86 -12.68 -14.35
C GLN A 263 3.77 -11.81 -14.95
N CYS A 264 4.14 -10.61 -15.33
CA CYS A 264 3.29 -9.64 -16.03
C CYS A 264 4.09 -8.94 -17.11
N ARG A 265 3.42 -8.40 -18.10
CA ARG A 265 3.88 -7.34 -19.00
C ARG A 265 2.68 -6.64 -19.64
N GLU A 266 2.84 -5.45 -20.08
CA GLU A 266 1.94 -4.75 -20.96
C GLU A 266 2.32 -5.14 -22.41
N ARG A 267 1.64 -6.03 -23.11
CA ARG A 267 0.60 -6.95 -22.62
C ARG A 267 0.62 -8.22 -23.45
N TYR A 268 0.06 -9.29 -22.97
CA TYR A 268 -0.23 -10.46 -23.77
C TYR A 268 -1.44 -10.15 -24.65
N LYS A 269 -1.35 -10.41 -25.95
CA LYS A 269 -2.35 -10.01 -26.96
C LYS A 269 -3.25 -11.13 -27.42
N THR A 270 -2.91 -12.36 -27.06
CA THR A 270 -3.68 -13.58 -27.39
C THR A 270 -3.70 -14.55 -26.22
N SER A 271 -4.72 -15.39 -26.16
CA SER A 271 -4.81 -16.47 -25.17
C SER A 271 -3.62 -17.44 -25.24
N ASP A 272 -3.17 -17.74 -26.45
CA ASP A 272 -2.03 -18.65 -26.68
C ASP A 272 -0.70 -18.04 -26.26
N GLU A 273 -0.53 -16.72 -26.43
CA GLU A 273 0.67 -16.02 -25.97
C GLU A 273 0.76 -16.08 -24.45
N LEU A 274 -0.33 -15.76 -23.73
CA LEU A 274 -0.38 -15.83 -22.27
C LEU A 274 -0.11 -17.25 -21.77
N ALA A 275 -0.77 -18.24 -22.34
CA ALA A 275 -0.58 -19.64 -21.98
C ALA A 275 0.85 -20.12 -22.27
N GLY A 276 1.43 -19.69 -23.40
CA GLY A 276 2.80 -20.01 -23.80
C GLY A 276 3.86 -19.50 -22.83
N VAL A 277 3.59 -18.41 -22.11
CA VAL A 277 4.47 -17.93 -21.03
C VAL A 277 4.43 -18.91 -19.86
N VAL A 278 3.27 -19.37 -19.43
CA VAL A 278 3.13 -20.36 -18.37
C VAL A 278 3.86 -21.66 -18.75
N ASP A 279 3.66 -22.13 -19.99
CA ASP A 279 4.36 -23.32 -20.50
C ASP A 279 5.87 -23.17 -20.40
N LYS A 280 6.38 -21.99 -20.82
CA LYS A 280 7.84 -21.76 -20.85
C LYS A 280 8.44 -21.71 -19.44
N PHE A 281 7.75 -21.13 -18.47
CA PHE A 281 8.19 -21.16 -17.07
C PHE A 281 8.24 -22.61 -16.54
N ARG A 282 7.23 -23.44 -16.83
CA ARG A 282 7.20 -24.86 -16.42
C ARG A 282 8.29 -25.68 -17.12
N GLU A 283 8.45 -25.50 -18.45
CA GLU A 283 9.52 -26.15 -19.24
C GLU A 283 10.91 -25.85 -18.68
N LEU A 284 11.19 -24.60 -18.35
CA LEU A 284 12.46 -24.13 -17.82
C LEU A 284 12.64 -24.39 -16.32
N GLN A 285 11.64 -24.93 -15.67
CA GLN A 285 11.62 -25.14 -14.21
C GLN A 285 11.90 -23.86 -13.42
N ILE A 286 11.35 -22.74 -13.88
CA ILE A 286 11.34 -21.47 -13.16
C ILE A 286 10.05 -21.42 -12.36
N PRO A 287 10.10 -21.27 -11.01
CA PRO A 287 8.88 -21.22 -10.21
C PRO A 287 7.98 -20.05 -10.61
N LEU A 288 6.66 -20.32 -10.64
CA LEU A 288 5.63 -19.35 -11.03
C LEU A 288 4.32 -19.69 -10.32
N ASP A 289 3.71 -18.75 -9.62
CA ASP A 289 2.35 -18.87 -9.06
C ASP A 289 1.32 -18.09 -9.85
N GLY A 290 1.67 -16.93 -10.39
CA GLY A 290 0.70 -16.09 -11.04
C GLY A 290 1.14 -15.50 -12.37
N ILE A 291 0.17 -15.35 -13.27
CA ILE A 291 0.30 -14.59 -14.50
C ILE A 291 -0.78 -13.52 -14.55
N VAL A 292 -0.49 -12.38 -15.15
CA VAL A 292 -1.41 -11.24 -15.18
C VAL A 292 -1.89 -10.99 -16.59
N GLN A 293 -3.22 -10.96 -16.77
CA GLN A 293 -3.85 -10.44 -17.97
C GLN A 293 -4.01 -8.93 -17.82
N ASP A 294 -3.21 -8.20 -18.55
CA ASP A 294 -3.28 -6.74 -18.62
C ASP A 294 -4.41 -6.28 -19.56
N TRP A 295 -4.56 -4.98 -19.72
CA TRP A 295 -5.62 -4.34 -20.50
C TRP A 295 -5.72 -4.82 -21.97
N GLN A 296 -6.70 -4.29 -22.72
CA GLN A 296 -7.01 -4.60 -24.13
C GLN A 296 -7.62 -6.00 -24.39
N TYR A 297 -7.87 -6.83 -23.37
CA TYR A 297 -8.68 -8.04 -23.54
C TYR A 297 -10.14 -7.69 -23.97
N TRP A 298 -10.58 -6.45 -23.72
CA TRP A 298 -11.83 -5.86 -24.18
C TRP A 298 -11.80 -5.33 -25.63
N GLY A 299 -10.65 -5.37 -26.32
CA GLY A 299 -10.49 -5.04 -27.72
C GLY A 299 -10.03 -3.63 -28.00
N CYS A 300 -10.89 -2.62 -27.97
CA CYS A 300 -10.57 -1.25 -28.32
C CYS A 300 -10.88 -0.25 -27.20
N ASP A 301 -10.40 1.01 -27.36
CA ASP A 301 -10.53 2.05 -26.33
C ASP A 301 -11.99 2.42 -26.02
N SER A 302 -12.88 2.38 -27.03
CA SER A 302 -14.31 2.63 -26.79
C SER A 302 -14.98 1.53 -25.93
N ASN A 303 -14.36 0.34 -25.86
CA ASN A 303 -14.76 -0.77 -25.00
C ASN A 303 -13.95 -0.83 -23.71
N TRP A 304 -13.20 0.21 -23.37
CA TRP A 304 -12.33 0.25 -22.21
C TRP A 304 -13.01 -0.29 -20.96
N ASN A 305 -12.37 -1.25 -20.30
CA ASN A 305 -12.86 -1.89 -19.09
C ASN A 305 -14.28 -2.49 -19.22
N ALA A 306 -14.61 -3.10 -20.35
CA ALA A 306 -15.91 -3.73 -20.57
C ALA A 306 -16.23 -4.88 -19.60
N MET A 307 -15.23 -5.34 -18.82
CA MET A 307 -15.32 -6.49 -17.90
C MET A 307 -15.77 -7.77 -18.59
N LYS A 308 -15.40 -7.91 -19.84
CA LYS A 308 -15.58 -9.11 -20.68
C LYS A 308 -14.57 -9.12 -21.80
N PHE A 309 -14.20 -10.31 -22.27
CA PHE A 309 -13.33 -10.47 -23.40
C PHE A 309 -14.04 -10.13 -24.71
N GLN A 310 -13.49 -9.17 -25.45
CA GLN A 310 -13.99 -8.75 -26.76
C GLN A 310 -12.83 -8.62 -27.78
N ASN A 311 -11.58 -8.80 -27.34
CA ASN A 311 -10.45 -8.90 -28.24
C ASN A 311 -10.57 -10.21 -29.04
N PRO A 312 -10.63 -10.18 -30.40
CA PRO A 312 -10.89 -11.33 -31.22
C PRO A 312 -9.86 -12.46 -31.11
N TYR A 313 -8.63 -12.16 -30.65
CA TYR A 313 -7.58 -13.15 -30.41
C TYR A 313 -7.79 -13.98 -29.12
N TYR A 314 -8.71 -13.55 -28.24
CA TYR A 314 -9.11 -14.33 -27.07
C TYR A 314 -10.40 -15.13 -27.31
N ILE A 315 -11.29 -14.63 -28.16
CA ILE A 315 -12.60 -15.22 -28.41
C ILE A 315 -12.71 -15.96 -29.76
N ASN A 316 -11.56 -16.20 -30.39
CA ASN A 316 -11.45 -16.89 -31.69
C ASN A 316 -12.32 -16.26 -32.78
N LYS A 317 -12.27 -14.91 -32.93
CA LYS A 317 -13.02 -14.13 -33.93
C LYS A 317 -12.14 -13.29 -34.85
N VAL A 318 -10.88 -13.67 -35.05
CA VAL A 318 -9.89 -12.89 -35.81
C VAL A 318 -10.23 -12.72 -37.29
N ASN A 319 -11.02 -13.65 -37.87
CA ASN A 319 -11.49 -13.61 -39.24
C ASN A 319 -12.90 -13.01 -39.37
N ASP A 320 -13.54 -12.57 -38.28
CA ASP A 320 -14.87 -11.99 -38.30
C ASP A 320 -14.78 -10.46 -38.40
N PRO A 321 -15.22 -9.83 -39.52
CA PRO A 321 -15.16 -8.39 -39.73
C PRO A 321 -15.92 -7.59 -38.66
N ALA A 322 -16.97 -8.15 -38.06
CA ALA A 322 -17.76 -7.48 -37.00
C ALA A 322 -16.91 -7.24 -35.75
N TRP A 323 -15.94 -8.12 -35.46
CA TRP A 323 -15.05 -8.02 -34.30
C TRP A 323 -13.72 -7.29 -34.59
N THR A 324 -13.25 -7.32 -35.86
CA THR A 324 -11.95 -6.76 -36.23
C THR A 324 -12.01 -5.32 -36.71
N LYS A 325 -13.18 -4.85 -37.14
CA LYS A 325 -13.39 -3.51 -37.70
C LYS A 325 -12.84 -2.37 -36.88
N TYR A 326 -12.99 -2.44 -35.57
CA TYR A 326 -12.64 -1.37 -34.62
C TYR A 326 -11.36 -1.67 -33.83
N MET A 327 -10.59 -2.68 -34.23
CA MET A 327 -9.35 -3.06 -33.54
C MET A 327 -8.28 -1.99 -33.73
N PRO A 328 -7.50 -1.70 -32.66
CA PRO A 328 -6.27 -0.92 -32.77
C PRO A 328 -5.28 -1.51 -33.77
N GLU A 329 -4.46 -0.66 -34.38
CA GLU A 329 -3.51 -1.06 -35.42
C GLU A 329 -2.48 -2.09 -34.96
N ASP A 330 -2.09 -2.04 -33.69
CA ASP A 330 -1.18 -3.01 -33.11
C ASP A 330 -1.78 -4.42 -33.03
N LEU A 331 -3.09 -4.54 -32.80
CA LEU A 331 -3.81 -5.82 -32.87
C LEU A 331 -4.02 -6.28 -34.31
N LYS A 332 -4.36 -5.37 -35.23
CA LYS A 332 -4.51 -5.71 -36.66
C LYS A 332 -3.22 -6.24 -37.28
N LYS A 333 -2.05 -5.80 -36.79
CA LYS A 333 -0.72 -6.27 -37.25
C LYS A 333 -0.36 -7.66 -36.73
N LEU A 334 -1.07 -8.21 -35.77
CA LEU A 334 -0.86 -9.60 -35.35
C LEU A 334 -1.23 -10.50 -36.52
N LYS A 335 -0.33 -11.45 -36.84
CA LYS A 335 -0.66 -12.48 -37.80
C LYS A 335 -1.81 -13.32 -37.25
N ALA A 336 -2.87 -13.47 -38.06
CA ALA A 336 -3.94 -14.39 -37.71
C ALA A 336 -3.32 -15.79 -37.48
N GLN A 337 -3.60 -16.35 -36.31
CA GLN A 337 -3.25 -17.75 -36.07
C GLN A 337 -4.15 -18.62 -36.94
N SER A 338 -3.59 -19.60 -37.61
CA SER A 338 -4.36 -20.52 -38.48
C SER A 338 -5.44 -21.26 -37.69
N GLU A 339 -5.11 -21.69 -36.46
CA GLU A 339 -6.04 -22.18 -35.44
C GLU A 339 -5.47 -21.92 -34.05
N PRO A 340 -6.14 -21.12 -33.18
CA PRO A 340 -5.68 -20.92 -31.82
C PRO A 340 -5.84 -22.21 -30.99
N ARG A 341 -4.83 -22.52 -30.19
CA ARG A 341 -4.85 -23.64 -29.25
C ARG A 341 -6.00 -23.51 -28.22
N LEU A 342 -6.18 -22.31 -27.72
CA LEU A 342 -7.23 -21.96 -26.75
C LEU A 342 -8.30 -21.12 -27.48
N LYS A 343 -9.52 -21.63 -27.51
CA LYS A 343 -10.62 -21.07 -28.33
C LYS A 343 -11.54 -20.11 -27.58
N SER A 344 -11.40 -20.04 -26.26
CA SER A 344 -12.18 -19.13 -25.43
C SER A 344 -11.41 -18.65 -24.19
N PRO A 345 -11.83 -17.55 -23.57
CA PRO A 345 -11.26 -17.10 -22.30
C PRO A 345 -11.39 -18.13 -21.19
N GLU A 346 -12.50 -18.86 -21.14
CA GLU A 346 -12.74 -19.92 -20.15
C GLU A 346 -11.74 -21.08 -20.31
N GLU A 347 -11.43 -21.46 -21.56
CA GLU A 347 -10.38 -22.44 -21.84
C GLU A 347 -9.01 -21.93 -21.38
N MET A 348 -8.70 -20.66 -21.59
CA MET A 348 -7.45 -20.03 -21.13
C MET A 348 -7.35 -20.06 -19.60
N VAL A 349 -8.38 -19.64 -18.89
CA VAL A 349 -8.41 -19.68 -17.41
C VAL A 349 -8.20 -21.11 -16.91
N LYS A 350 -8.95 -22.06 -17.47
CA LYS A 350 -8.81 -23.48 -17.11
C LYS A 350 -7.41 -24.01 -17.42
N TYR A 351 -6.82 -23.58 -18.53
CA TYR A 351 -5.45 -23.97 -18.89
C TYR A 351 -4.42 -23.48 -17.88
N VAL A 352 -4.52 -22.21 -17.47
CA VAL A 352 -3.64 -21.62 -16.45
C VAL A 352 -3.76 -22.39 -15.13
N HIS A 353 -5.00 -22.67 -14.67
CA HIS A 353 -5.25 -23.45 -13.46
C HIS A 353 -4.73 -24.88 -13.55
N ASN A 354 -4.92 -25.56 -14.68
CA ASN A 354 -4.41 -26.93 -14.90
C ASN A 354 -2.87 -27.01 -14.87
N ASN A 355 -2.19 -25.88 -15.09
CA ASN A 355 -0.74 -25.75 -14.94
C ASN A 355 -0.33 -25.23 -13.56
N ASN A 356 -1.22 -25.32 -12.55
CA ASN A 356 -0.99 -24.88 -11.18
C ASN A 356 -0.49 -23.43 -11.10
N ALA A 357 -1.11 -22.56 -11.89
CA ALA A 357 -0.88 -21.12 -11.85
C ALA A 357 -2.22 -20.38 -11.64
N HIS A 358 -2.17 -19.15 -11.20
CA HIS A 358 -3.30 -18.29 -10.91
C HIS A 358 -3.34 -17.11 -11.88
N LEU A 359 -4.55 -16.62 -12.18
CA LEU A 359 -4.76 -15.55 -13.14
C LEU A 359 -5.33 -14.29 -12.47
N MET A 360 -4.55 -13.22 -12.48
CA MET A 360 -4.99 -11.87 -12.16
C MET A 360 -5.40 -11.14 -13.44
N ILE A 361 -6.44 -10.32 -13.39
CA ILE A 361 -6.89 -9.53 -14.54
C ILE A 361 -6.95 -8.04 -14.21
N SER A 362 -6.51 -7.21 -15.16
CA SER A 362 -6.59 -5.76 -15.08
C SER A 362 -8.03 -5.28 -15.16
N ILE A 363 -8.44 -4.48 -14.18
CA ILE A 363 -9.72 -3.78 -14.11
C ILE A 363 -9.47 -2.32 -13.75
N TRP A 364 -10.27 -1.42 -14.31
CA TRP A 364 -10.08 0.01 -14.17
C TRP A 364 -11.26 0.68 -13.47
N ALA A 365 -11.02 1.86 -12.93
CA ALA A 365 -12.09 2.65 -12.33
C ALA A 365 -12.82 3.56 -13.34
N ASN A 366 -12.59 3.38 -14.63
CA ASN A 366 -13.17 4.14 -15.72
C ASN A 366 -13.70 3.20 -16.81
N PHE A 367 -14.62 3.72 -17.64
CA PHE A 367 -15.33 2.94 -18.64
C PHE A 367 -15.39 3.64 -19.99
N GLY A 368 -15.19 2.90 -21.06
CA GLY A 368 -15.37 3.36 -22.44
C GLY A 368 -16.84 3.49 -22.83
N PRO A 369 -17.18 4.43 -23.75
CA PRO A 369 -18.56 4.81 -24.04
C PRO A 369 -19.42 3.71 -24.68
N TRP A 370 -18.83 2.64 -25.22
CA TRP A 370 -19.58 1.54 -25.83
C TRP A 370 -19.95 0.45 -24.82
N THR A 371 -19.37 0.48 -23.62
CA THR A 371 -19.59 -0.56 -22.61
C THR A 371 -20.98 -0.46 -21.97
N GLU A 372 -21.51 -1.60 -21.54
CA GLU A 372 -22.78 -1.63 -20.82
C GLU A 372 -22.68 -0.95 -19.43
N PRO A 373 -21.61 -1.15 -18.65
CA PRO A 373 -21.46 -0.40 -17.40
C PRO A 373 -21.47 1.12 -17.61
N PHE A 374 -20.83 1.67 -18.65
CA PHE A 374 -20.89 3.11 -18.95
C PHE A 374 -22.32 3.57 -19.18
N LYS A 375 -23.09 2.83 -19.99
CA LYS A 375 -24.49 3.17 -20.31
C LYS A 375 -25.39 3.17 -19.07
N GLU A 376 -25.21 2.21 -18.17
CA GLU A 376 -25.97 2.15 -16.91
C GLU A 376 -25.57 3.26 -15.94
N LEU A 377 -24.26 3.50 -15.76
CA LEU A 377 -23.74 4.56 -14.91
C LEU A 377 -24.20 5.95 -15.39
N LYS A 378 -24.21 6.16 -16.71
CA LYS A 378 -24.71 7.42 -17.32
C LYS A 378 -26.20 7.69 -16.99
N LYS A 379 -27.05 6.65 -16.96
CA LYS A 379 -28.45 6.78 -16.61
C LYS A 379 -28.71 7.30 -15.20
N ILE A 380 -27.76 7.08 -14.28
CA ILE A 380 -27.84 7.53 -12.89
C ILE A 380 -26.90 8.71 -12.58
N ASN A 381 -26.36 9.37 -13.62
CA ASN A 381 -25.42 10.49 -13.52
C ASN A 381 -24.20 10.17 -12.63
N ALA A 382 -23.66 8.97 -12.75
CA ALA A 382 -22.53 8.49 -11.95
C ALA A 382 -21.24 8.28 -12.78
N LEU A 383 -20.97 9.20 -13.70
CA LEU A 383 -19.72 9.28 -14.47
C LEU A 383 -19.17 10.70 -14.36
N TYR A 384 -17.86 10.81 -14.16
CA TYR A 384 -17.18 12.09 -14.17
C TYR A 384 -16.76 12.46 -15.59
N PRO A 385 -17.05 13.68 -16.07
CA PRO A 385 -16.70 14.13 -17.42
C PRO A 385 -15.22 14.53 -17.53
N PHE A 386 -14.34 13.75 -16.93
CA PHE A 386 -12.91 14.00 -16.90
C PHE A 386 -12.20 13.39 -18.12
N ASP A 387 -11.16 14.07 -18.62
CA ASP A 387 -10.24 13.48 -19.58
C ASP A 387 -9.30 12.51 -18.83
N THR A 388 -9.38 11.25 -19.17
CA THR A 388 -8.64 10.17 -18.51
C THR A 388 -7.95 9.29 -19.55
N TRP A 389 -7.14 8.33 -19.12
CA TRP A 389 -6.56 7.36 -20.02
C TRP A 389 -7.61 6.32 -20.48
N PRO A 390 -7.66 5.93 -21.78
CA PRO A 390 -6.91 6.50 -22.91
C PRO A 390 -7.44 7.89 -23.29
N ARG A 391 -6.53 8.83 -23.51
CA ARG A 391 -6.91 10.23 -23.80
C ARG A 391 -7.81 10.35 -25.04
N LYS A 392 -8.82 11.21 -24.97
CA LYS A 392 -9.76 11.51 -26.07
C LYS A 392 -10.60 10.32 -26.55
N SER A 393 -10.62 9.22 -25.81
CA SER A 393 -11.44 8.04 -26.13
C SER A 393 -12.90 8.19 -25.72
N GLY A 394 -13.23 9.18 -24.90
CA GLY A 394 -14.54 9.34 -24.26
C GLY A 394 -14.71 8.44 -23.01
N THR A 395 -13.65 7.81 -22.57
CA THR A 395 -13.59 7.02 -21.32
C THR A 395 -13.76 7.95 -20.13
N MET A 396 -14.60 7.56 -19.16
CA MET A 396 -14.92 8.36 -17.96
C MET A 396 -14.80 7.53 -16.69
N PRO A 397 -14.23 8.09 -15.61
CA PRO A 397 -14.28 7.46 -14.29
C PRO A 397 -15.72 7.41 -13.77
N TYR A 398 -16.02 6.35 -13.01
CA TYR A 398 -17.31 6.26 -12.35
C TYR A 398 -17.28 6.90 -10.95
N ASP A 399 -18.44 7.33 -10.46
CA ASP A 399 -18.58 7.90 -9.12
C ASP A 399 -18.55 6.79 -8.05
N VAL A 400 -17.35 6.51 -7.52
CA VAL A 400 -17.15 5.50 -6.48
C VAL A 400 -17.89 5.82 -5.19
N PHE A 401 -18.20 7.09 -4.92
CA PHE A 401 -18.90 7.53 -3.71
C PHE A 401 -20.39 7.18 -3.76
N ASN A 402 -20.94 6.99 -4.97
CA ASN A 402 -22.34 6.58 -5.16
C ASN A 402 -22.49 5.07 -4.92
N PRO A 403 -23.25 4.61 -3.89
CA PRO A 403 -23.46 3.19 -3.63
C PRO A 403 -24.02 2.41 -4.83
N LYS A 404 -25.00 2.99 -5.56
CA LYS A 404 -25.57 2.36 -6.75
C LYS A 404 -24.57 2.19 -7.88
N ALA A 405 -23.59 3.09 -7.98
CA ALA A 405 -22.54 2.96 -8.98
C ALA A 405 -21.58 1.80 -8.64
N ARG A 406 -21.30 1.56 -7.35
CA ARG A 406 -20.53 0.38 -6.92
C ARG A 406 -21.30 -0.92 -7.15
N ASP A 407 -22.62 -0.94 -6.96
CA ASP A 407 -23.47 -2.10 -7.29
C ASP A 407 -23.41 -2.42 -8.80
N ILE A 408 -23.45 -1.40 -9.66
CA ILE A 408 -23.30 -1.56 -11.12
C ILE A 408 -21.89 -2.08 -11.44
N TYR A 409 -20.84 -1.51 -10.84
CA TYR A 409 -19.47 -1.96 -11.04
C TYR A 409 -19.34 -3.45 -10.74
N TRP A 410 -19.79 -3.89 -9.57
CA TRP A 410 -19.71 -5.29 -9.16
C TRP A 410 -20.58 -6.20 -10.04
N LYS A 411 -21.77 -5.77 -10.44
CA LYS A 411 -22.62 -6.52 -11.36
C LYS A 411 -21.88 -6.99 -12.61
N TYR A 412 -21.08 -6.11 -13.21
CA TYR A 412 -20.32 -6.46 -14.40
C TYR A 412 -19.03 -7.21 -14.09
N LEU A 413 -18.39 -6.93 -12.96
CA LEU A 413 -17.19 -7.65 -12.52
C LEU A 413 -17.48 -9.13 -12.22
N THR A 414 -18.71 -9.48 -11.87
CA THR A 414 -19.11 -10.89 -11.67
C THR A 414 -18.92 -11.75 -12.93
N ASN A 415 -18.90 -11.17 -14.13
CA ASN A 415 -18.61 -11.91 -15.36
C ASN A 415 -17.21 -12.53 -15.29
N LEU A 416 -16.22 -11.74 -14.87
CA LEU A 416 -14.83 -12.19 -14.72
C LEU A 416 -14.66 -13.11 -13.50
N TYR A 417 -15.34 -12.80 -12.40
CA TYR A 417 -15.35 -13.66 -11.21
C TYR A 417 -15.86 -15.07 -11.52
N ASN A 418 -17.00 -15.16 -12.20
CA ASN A 418 -17.63 -16.44 -12.57
C ASN A 418 -16.84 -17.22 -13.62
N MET A 419 -16.05 -16.53 -14.45
CA MET A 419 -15.11 -17.15 -15.41
C MET A 419 -13.95 -17.85 -14.69
N GLY A 420 -13.67 -17.48 -13.43
CA GLY A 420 -12.64 -18.11 -12.62
C GLY A 420 -11.42 -17.24 -12.30
N MET A 421 -11.46 -15.94 -12.61
CA MET A 421 -10.35 -15.04 -12.23
C MET A 421 -10.06 -15.11 -10.74
N ASP A 422 -8.77 -15.14 -10.37
CA ASP A 422 -8.34 -15.36 -8.99
C ASP A 422 -8.10 -14.07 -8.24
N ALA A 423 -7.73 -13.00 -8.94
CA ALA A 423 -7.34 -11.72 -8.35
C ALA A 423 -7.67 -10.53 -9.28
N TRP A 424 -7.72 -9.35 -8.70
CA TRP A 424 -8.00 -8.11 -9.39
C TRP A 424 -6.78 -7.20 -9.39
N TRP A 425 -6.40 -6.70 -10.57
CA TRP A 425 -5.46 -5.60 -10.71
C TRP A 425 -6.26 -4.32 -10.94
N THR A 426 -6.48 -3.57 -9.86
CA THR A 426 -7.23 -2.31 -9.88
C THR A 426 -6.31 -1.17 -10.31
N ASP A 427 -6.11 -1.08 -11.62
CA ASP A 427 -5.31 -0.03 -12.23
C ASP A 427 -6.08 1.29 -12.31
N SER A 428 -5.37 2.40 -12.43
CA SER A 428 -5.94 3.76 -12.46
C SER A 428 -6.94 4.02 -11.32
N SER A 429 -6.60 3.59 -10.13
CA SER A 429 -7.48 3.68 -8.95
C SER A 429 -7.37 4.99 -8.18
N GLU A 430 -6.58 5.98 -8.64
CA GLU A 430 -6.53 7.36 -8.10
C GLU A 430 -7.69 8.29 -8.55
N PRO A 431 -8.39 8.24 -9.71
CA PRO A 431 -8.11 7.67 -11.04
C PRO A 431 -7.14 8.54 -11.87
N ASP A 432 -6.61 7.97 -12.98
CA ASP A 432 -5.91 8.78 -14.00
C ASP A 432 -6.81 9.92 -14.46
N HIS A 433 -6.32 11.14 -14.27
CA HIS A 433 -7.08 12.34 -14.56
C HIS A 433 -6.13 13.39 -15.11
N PHE A 434 -6.34 13.75 -16.37
CA PHE A 434 -5.62 14.87 -17.00
C PHE A 434 -6.32 16.17 -16.63
N GLU A 435 -6.04 16.66 -15.43
CA GLU A 435 -6.72 17.77 -14.79
C GLU A 435 -6.82 19.01 -15.67
N LYS A 436 -8.02 19.58 -15.75
CA LYS A 436 -8.34 20.86 -16.38
C LYS A 436 -8.84 21.82 -15.32
N ALA A 437 -8.65 23.11 -15.56
CA ALA A 437 -9.20 24.15 -14.69
C ALA A 437 -10.72 23.99 -14.54
N GLY A 438 -11.17 23.90 -13.31
CA GLY A 438 -12.57 23.73 -12.95
C GLY A 438 -12.97 22.29 -12.59
N ASP A 439 -12.17 21.29 -12.97
CA ASP A 439 -12.46 19.87 -12.63
C ASP A 439 -12.52 19.66 -11.12
N GLU A 440 -11.71 20.39 -10.36
CA GLU A 440 -11.68 20.36 -8.89
C GLU A 440 -13.03 20.73 -8.25
N ASN A 441 -13.87 21.49 -8.95
CA ASN A 441 -15.19 21.93 -8.48
C ASN A 441 -16.33 20.96 -8.83
N TYR A 442 -16.05 19.93 -9.63
CA TYR A 442 -17.05 18.93 -9.99
C TYR A 442 -17.69 18.29 -8.77
N GLN A 443 -19.03 18.23 -8.74
CA GLN A 443 -19.77 17.65 -7.62
C GLN A 443 -19.90 16.14 -7.80
N THR A 444 -19.26 15.37 -6.93
CA THR A 444 -19.46 13.93 -6.78
C THR A 444 -20.65 13.66 -5.86
N TYR A 445 -21.00 12.41 -5.65
CA TYR A 445 -22.07 12.02 -4.71
C TYR A 445 -21.84 12.54 -3.28
N ASP A 446 -20.58 12.61 -2.80
CA ASP A 446 -20.24 12.98 -1.43
C ASP A 446 -19.66 14.41 -1.29
N GLY A 447 -19.45 15.14 -2.38
CA GLY A 447 -18.92 16.52 -2.35
C GLY A 447 -18.11 16.89 -3.58
N SER A 448 -17.44 18.05 -3.55
CA SER A 448 -16.58 18.46 -4.66
C SER A 448 -15.39 17.51 -4.82
N TRP A 449 -14.94 17.31 -6.07
CA TRP A 449 -13.75 16.49 -6.36
C TRP A 449 -12.54 16.90 -5.49
N LEU A 450 -12.33 18.22 -5.33
CA LEU A 450 -11.30 18.78 -4.46
C LEU A 450 -11.39 18.29 -3.01
N SER A 451 -12.60 17.97 -2.52
CA SER A 451 -12.85 17.59 -1.13
C SER A 451 -12.81 16.08 -0.86
N VAL A 452 -12.82 15.21 -1.90
CA VAL A 452 -12.98 13.75 -1.71
C VAL A 452 -11.99 12.88 -2.47
N LYS A 453 -11.25 13.40 -3.49
CA LYS A 453 -10.42 12.59 -4.40
C LYS A 453 -9.50 11.59 -3.69
N ASN A 454 -8.82 12.00 -2.61
CA ASN A 454 -7.86 11.14 -1.93
C ASN A 454 -8.53 9.93 -1.21
N ALA A 455 -9.86 9.90 -1.07
CA ALA A 455 -10.59 8.73 -0.60
C ALA A 455 -11.02 7.79 -1.74
N PHE A 456 -10.88 8.20 -3.00
CA PHE A 456 -11.32 7.41 -4.17
C PHE A 456 -10.75 5.99 -4.16
N PRO A 457 -9.41 5.76 -3.98
CA PRO A 457 -8.85 4.41 -3.99
C PRO A 457 -9.47 3.52 -2.90
N LEU A 458 -9.66 4.07 -1.70
CA LEU A 458 -10.26 3.34 -0.58
C LEU A 458 -11.67 2.91 -0.89
N VAL A 459 -12.53 3.84 -1.35
CA VAL A 459 -13.95 3.59 -1.59
C VAL A 459 -14.14 2.65 -2.78
N HIS A 460 -13.30 2.75 -3.82
CA HIS A 460 -13.28 1.84 -4.96
C HIS A 460 -12.98 0.39 -4.52
N ASN A 461 -11.83 0.17 -3.89
CA ASN A 461 -11.40 -1.16 -3.47
C ASN A 461 -12.30 -1.76 -2.37
N LYS A 462 -12.79 -0.92 -1.45
CA LYS A 462 -13.81 -1.30 -0.46
C LYS A 462 -15.06 -1.84 -1.14
N GLY A 463 -15.55 -1.16 -2.19
CA GLY A 463 -16.74 -1.61 -2.95
C GLY A 463 -16.53 -3.00 -3.53
N ILE A 464 -15.40 -3.27 -4.17
CA ILE A 464 -15.06 -4.59 -4.73
C ILE A 464 -14.99 -5.64 -3.61
N TYR A 465 -14.27 -5.34 -2.52
CA TYR A 465 -14.09 -6.24 -1.38
C TYR A 465 -15.42 -6.63 -0.73
N GLU A 466 -16.25 -5.65 -0.38
CA GLU A 466 -17.52 -5.87 0.32
C GLU A 466 -18.50 -6.69 -0.53
N HIS A 467 -18.62 -6.39 -1.82
CA HIS A 467 -19.48 -7.15 -2.73
C HIS A 467 -18.98 -8.59 -2.91
N GLN A 468 -17.67 -8.79 -3.12
CA GLN A 468 -17.12 -10.14 -3.23
C GLN A 468 -17.35 -10.95 -1.94
N ARG A 469 -17.13 -10.34 -0.76
CA ARG A 469 -17.33 -10.99 0.54
C ARG A 469 -18.80 -11.29 0.84
N ALA A 470 -19.72 -10.51 0.28
CA ALA A 470 -21.17 -10.72 0.45
C ALA A 470 -21.75 -11.83 -0.45
N MET A 471 -20.98 -12.36 -1.41
CA MET A 471 -21.47 -13.46 -2.27
C MET A 471 -21.72 -14.73 -1.45
N LYS A 472 -22.89 -15.35 -1.62
CA LYS A 472 -23.30 -16.55 -0.87
C LYS A 472 -22.36 -17.75 -1.02
N ASN A 473 -21.73 -17.89 -2.19
CA ASN A 473 -20.85 -19.03 -2.51
C ASN A 473 -19.39 -18.58 -2.64
N ASN A 474 -19.00 -17.47 -1.98
CA ASN A 474 -17.62 -17.01 -2.02
C ASN A 474 -16.73 -17.92 -1.15
N ASN A 475 -15.86 -18.69 -1.80
CA ASN A 475 -14.81 -19.50 -1.21
C ASN A 475 -13.40 -18.92 -1.41
N LYS A 476 -13.28 -17.75 -2.07
CA LYS A 476 -12.01 -17.10 -2.38
C LYS A 476 -11.73 -15.96 -1.40
N ARG A 477 -10.51 -15.87 -0.90
CA ARG A 477 -10.01 -14.64 -0.28
C ARG A 477 -9.92 -13.55 -1.35
N SER A 478 -10.33 -12.33 -1.04
CA SER A 478 -10.17 -11.20 -1.96
C SER A 478 -8.71 -10.78 -2.00
N PHE A 479 -8.16 -10.67 -3.21
CA PHE A 479 -6.83 -10.10 -3.44
C PHE A 479 -6.92 -9.07 -4.55
N GLN A 480 -6.58 -7.84 -4.22
CA GLN A 480 -6.63 -6.69 -5.11
C GLN A 480 -5.25 -6.02 -5.13
N MET A 481 -4.61 -5.97 -6.28
CA MET A 481 -3.41 -5.15 -6.47
C MET A 481 -3.84 -3.79 -7.00
N THR A 482 -3.65 -2.73 -6.21
CA THR A 482 -4.17 -1.38 -6.48
C THR A 482 -3.06 -0.37 -6.73
N ARG A 483 -3.20 0.49 -7.76
CA ARG A 483 -2.19 1.51 -8.09
C ARG A 483 -2.15 2.65 -7.08
N SER A 484 -3.25 2.92 -6.39
CA SER A 484 -3.31 3.97 -5.39
C SER A 484 -3.90 3.47 -4.07
N ALA A 485 -3.73 4.25 -3.01
CA ALA A 485 -4.20 3.90 -1.68
C ALA A 485 -4.68 5.13 -0.90
N SER A 486 -5.37 4.86 0.21
CA SER A 486 -5.70 5.83 1.25
C SER A 486 -5.50 5.18 2.61
N PHE A 487 -5.45 5.97 3.67
CA PHE A 487 -5.31 5.46 5.03
C PHE A 487 -6.40 4.45 5.37
N GLY A 488 -6.03 3.27 5.87
CA GLY A 488 -6.98 2.20 6.21
C GLY A 488 -7.29 1.20 5.08
N ILE A 489 -6.70 1.34 3.89
CA ILE A 489 -7.00 0.47 2.75
C ILE A 489 -6.62 -1.00 2.97
N GLN A 490 -5.66 -1.30 3.84
CA GLN A 490 -5.20 -2.66 4.16
C GLN A 490 -6.33 -3.60 4.61
N HIS A 491 -7.42 -3.04 5.11
CA HIS A 491 -8.58 -3.80 5.57
C HIS A 491 -9.37 -4.46 4.43
N TYR A 492 -9.24 -3.95 3.22
CA TYR A 492 -10.07 -4.33 2.08
C TYR A 492 -9.36 -5.23 1.06
N GLY A 493 -8.45 -6.09 1.55
CA GLY A 493 -7.81 -7.11 0.72
C GLY A 493 -6.90 -6.56 -0.36
N THR A 494 -6.17 -5.49 -0.06
CA THR A 494 -5.36 -4.75 -1.02
C THR A 494 -3.86 -4.91 -0.80
N GLN A 495 -3.15 -4.92 -1.91
CA GLN A 495 -1.72 -4.80 -2.10
C GLN A 495 -1.48 -3.60 -3.03
N SER A 496 -0.61 -2.67 -2.67
CA SER A 496 -0.29 -1.52 -3.53
C SER A 496 1.03 -1.70 -4.27
N TRP A 497 1.15 -1.09 -5.45
CA TRP A 497 2.43 -0.99 -6.15
C TRP A 497 2.75 0.46 -6.54
N SER A 498 3.99 0.71 -6.91
CA SER A 498 4.50 2.07 -7.11
C SER A 498 4.12 2.74 -8.44
N GLY A 499 3.23 2.13 -9.23
CA GLY A 499 2.79 2.71 -10.51
C GLY A 499 3.83 2.61 -11.63
N ASP A 500 3.70 3.46 -12.65
CA ASP A 500 4.44 3.39 -13.92
C ASP A 500 5.81 4.08 -13.78
N ILE A 501 6.73 3.45 -13.07
CA ILE A 501 8.05 3.99 -12.77
C ILE A 501 9.08 3.69 -13.88
N GLN A 502 10.12 4.55 -13.96
CA GLN A 502 11.23 4.37 -14.90
C GLN A 502 12.18 3.26 -14.43
N CYS A 503 12.66 2.43 -15.36
CA CYS A 503 13.80 1.56 -15.11
C CYS A 503 15.07 2.40 -15.02
N SER A 504 15.48 2.76 -13.82
CA SER A 504 16.73 3.49 -13.57
C SER A 504 17.24 3.27 -12.16
N TRP A 505 18.55 3.43 -11.96
CA TRP A 505 19.17 3.30 -10.63
C TRP A 505 18.65 4.35 -9.64
N ASP A 506 18.44 5.58 -10.11
CA ASP A 506 17.89 6.66 -9.28
C ASP A 506 16.46 6.33 -8.83
N GLU A 507 15.65 5.76 -9.73
CA GLU A 507 14.32 5.33 -9.36
C GLU A 507 14.35 4.18 -8.35
N MET A 508 15.24 3.20 -8.53
CA MET A 508 15.40 2.10 -7.57
C MET A 508 15.77 2.60 -6.17
N LYS A 509 16.65 3.63 -6.09
CA LYS A 509 16.98 4.31 -4.82
C LYS A 509 15.76 4.97 -4.19
N ASN A 510 14.94 5.66 -4.97
CA ASN A 510 13.73 6.33 -4.50
C ASN A 510 12.68 5.34 -3.97
N GLN A 511 12.63 4.15 -4.54
CA GLN A 511 11.64 3.13 -4.19
C GLN A 511 11.86 2.55 -2.78
N VAL A 512 13.10 2.50 -2.27
CA VAL A 512 13.37 1.95 -0.93
C VAL A 512 12.69 2.78 0.16
N PRO A 513 12.99 4.08 0.34
CA PRO A 513 12.32 4.89 1.35
C PRO A 513 10.81 5.08 1.07
N SER A 514 10.39 5.05 -0.21
CA SER A 514 8.97 5.11 -0.57
C SER A 514 8.18 3.92 0.02
N GLY A 515 8.67 2.70 -0.15
CA GLY A 515 8.04 1.51 0.43
C GLY A 515 8.08 1.50 1.96
N LEU A 516 9.16 2.00 2.58
CA LEU A 516 9.31 2.07 4.04
C LEU A 516 8.35 3.11 4.66
N ASN A 517 8.26 4.30 4.09
CA ASN A 517 7.31 5.33 4.55
C ASN A 517 5.86 4.88 4.36
N PHE A 518 5.56 4.16 3.25
CA PHE A 518 4.26 3.57 3.01
C PHE A 518 3.89 2.50 4.06
N SER A 519 4.84 1.62 4.41
CA SER A 519 4.66 0.61 5.45
C SER A 519 4.40 1.23 6.84
N LEU A 520 5.08 2.32 7.17
CA LEU A 520 4.87 3.07 8.42
C LEU A 520 3.48 3.74 8.50
N CYS A 521 2.77 3.90 7.37
CA CYS A 521 1.35 4.30 7.38
C CYS A 521 0.39 3.17 7.76
N GLY A 522 0.88 2.02 8.23
CA GLY A 522 0.05 0.89 8.67
C GLY A 522 -0.36 -0.07 7.54
N ILE A 523 0.13 0.13 6.31
CA ILE A 523 -0.22 -0.66 5.12
C ILE A 523 0.91 -1.66 4.84
N PRO A 524 0.76 -2.97 5.16
CA PRO A 524 1.88 -3.92 5.20
C PRO A 524 2.29 -4.50 3.85
N PHE A 525 1.42 -4.41 2.83
CA PHE A 525 1.62 -5.08 1.55
C PHE A 525 1.88 -4.07 0.44
N TRP A 526 3.09 -4.08 -0.05
CA TRP A 526 3.58 -3.17 -1.08
C TRP A 526 4.62 -3.85 -1.97
N ASN A 527 4.73 -3.42 -3.22
CA ASN A 527 5.83 -3.75 -4.11
C ASN A 527 6.08 -2.62 -5.11
N THR A 528 7.14 -2.76 -5.87
CA THR A 528 7.42 -1.99 -7.09
C THR A 528 7.36 -2.92 -8.29
N ASP A 529 7.18 -2.40 -9.48
CA ASP A 529 7.43 -3.14 -10.71
C ASP A 529 8.92 -3.51 -10.75
N LEU A 530 9.22 -4.83 -10.71
CA LEU A 530 10.60 -5.29 -10.65
C LEU A 530 11.28 -5.01 -11.99
N GLY A 531 12.32 -4.20 -11.92
CA GLY A 531 13.01 -3.66 -13.08
C GLY A 531 12.46 -2.34 -13.61
N GLY A 532 11.37 -1.80 -12.99
CA GLY A 532 10.64 -0.63 -13.47
C GLY A 532 9.59 -0.99 -14.53
N PHE A 533 8.77 -0.01 -14.92
CA PHE A 533 7.75 -0.17 -15.97
C PHE A 533 8.28 0.30 -17.33
N PHE A 534 8.93 1.48 -17.41
CA PHE A 534 9.47 2.04 -18.65
C PHE A 534 10.94 1.71 -18.82
N TYR A 535 11.29 1.11 -19.98
CA TYR A 535 12.64 0.65 -20.30
C TYR A 535 13.31 1.42 -21.46
N TRP A 536 12.83 2.61 -21.76
CA TRP A 536 13.27 3.39 -22.94
C TRP A 536 14.77 3.69 -22.96
N ASP A 537 15.36 4.00 -21.80
CA ASP A 537 16.80 4.27 -21.67
C ASP A 537 17.68 3.09 -22.07
N TYR A 538 17.12 1.87 -22.05
CA TYR A 538 17.77 0.64 -22.48
C TYR A 538 17.27 0.14 -23.82
N ARG A 539 16.52 0.98 -24.59
CA ARG A 539 15.94 0.67 -25.91
C ARG A 539 14.98 -0.53 -25.88
N ASN A 540 14.40 -0.84 -24.73
CA ASN A 540 13.55 -2.02 -24.53
C ASN A 540 14.22 -3.34 -24.98
N ASP A 541 15.54 -3.44 -24.84
CA ASP A 541 16.31 -4.62 -25.27
C ASP A 541 16.75 -5.45 -24.06
N PRO A 542 16.16 -6.62 -23.80
CA PRO A 542 16.51 -7.48 -22.68
C PRO A 542 17.93 -8.07 -22.80
N LYS A 543 18.57 -7.96 -23.98
CA LYS A 543 19.97 -8.35 -24.17
C LYS A 543 20.96 -7.22 -23.90
N ASN A 544 20.49 -6.02 -23.59
CA ASN A 544 21.34 -4.93 -23.15
C ASN A 544 21.93 -5.27 -21.76
N PRO A 545 23.24 -5.41 -21.62
CA PRO A 545 23.85 -5.85 -20.37
C PRO A 545 23.67 -4.89 -19.18
N ALA A 546 23.54 -3.58 -19.42
CA ALA A 546 23.21 -2.64 -18.37
C ALA A 546 21.79 -2.84 -17.87
N LEU A 547 20.85 -3.20 -18.76
CA LEU A 547 19.50 -3.59 -18.35
C LEU A 547 19.52 -4.94 -17.64
N GLN A 548 20.31 -5.90 -18.09
CA GLN A 548 20.47 -7.20 -17.41
C GLN A 548 20.94 -7.03 -15.97
N GLU A 549 21.90 -6.11 -15.70
CA GLU A 549 22.37 -5.85 -14.35
C GLU A 549 21.26 -5.25 -13.47
N ILE A 550 20.68 -4.13 -13.86
CA ILE A 550 19.67 -3.43 -13.04
C ILE A 550 18.44 -4.31 -12.80
N HIS A 551 17.99 -5.04 -13.83
CA HIS A 551 16.84 -5.92 -13.70
C HIS A 551 17.12 -7.08 -12.74
N THR A 552 18.32 -7.68 -12.82
CA THR A 552 18.77 -8.72 -11.87
C THR A 552 18.79 -8.18 -10.44
N ARG A 553 19.36 -6.99 -10.21
CA ARG A 553 19.42 -6.37 -8.87
C ARG A 553 18.04 -6.05 -8.31
N TRP A 554 17.15 -5.58 -9.16
CA TRP A 554 15.77 -5.31 -8.76
C TRP A 554 14.98 -6.58 -8.44
N LEU A 555 15.18 -7.64 -9.22
CA LEU A 555 14.55 -8.93 -8.97
C LEU A 555 15.07 -9.59 -7.67
N GLN A 556 16.37 -9.49 -7.39
CA GLN A 556 16.96 -9.91 -6.11
C GLN A 556 16.32 -9.17 -4.93
N TRP A 557 16.12 -7.86 -5.06
CA TRP A 557 15.39 -7.10 -4.05
C TRP A 557 13.94 -7.58 -3.91
N GLY A 558 13.28 -7.92 -5.00
CA GLY A 558 11.93 -8.48 -5.02
C GLY A 558 11.74 -9.74 -4.17
N THR A 559 12.82 -10.53 -3.97
CA THR A 559 12.81 -11.69 -3.07
C THR A 559 12.44 -11.29 -1.63
N PHE A 560 12.78 -10.08 -1.22
CA PHE A 560 12.59 -9.52 0.11
C PHE A 560 11.54 -8.40 0.16
N MET A 561 10.56 -8.47 -0.73
CA MET A 561 9.35 -7.63 -0.73
C MET A 561 8.10 -8.45 -0.37
N PRO A 562 7.01 -7.82 0.08
CA PRO A 562 5.74 -8.53 0.31
C PRO A 562 5.23 -9.28 -0.93
N LEU A 563 5.30 -8.67 -2.10
CA LEU A 563 4.93 -9.29 -3.39
C LEU A 563 6.11 -9.25 -4.36
N MET A 564 6.33 -10.35 -5.11
CA MET A 564 7.37 -10.45 -6.13
C MET A 564 6.74 -10.52 -7.52
N ARG A 565 6.58 -9.35 -8.18
CA ARG A 565 5.96 -9.24 -9.51
C ARG A 565 6.87 -8.56 -10.50
N ASN A 566 7.18 -9.24 -11.60
CA ASN A 566 7.83 -8.66 -12.77
C ASN A 566 6.79 -8.02 -13.70
N HIS A 567 7.06 -6.81 -14.19
CA HIS A 567 6.19 -6.10 -15.13
C HIS A 567 7.00 -5.17 -16.04
N SER A 568 6.47 -4.87 -17.24
CA SER A 568 7.11 -3.98 -18.21
C SER A 568 6.12 -3.40 -19.19
N SER A 569 6.38 -2.16 -19.66
CA SER A 569 5.62 -1.55 -20.75
C SER A 569 6.01 -2.13 -22.13
N SER A 570 5.05 -2.08 -23.05
CA SER A 570 5.31 -2.43 -24.46
C SER A 570 6.34 -1.46 -25.08
N PRO A 571 7.25 -1.93 -25.94
CA PRO A 571 7.37 -3.28 -26.51
C PRO A 571 8.29 -4.24 -25.72
N MET A 572 8.71 -3.87 -24.51
CA MET A 572 9.60 -4.70 -23.70
C MET A 572 8.98 -6.06 -23.37
N GLN A 573 9.79 -7.11 -23.45
CA GLN A 573 9.45 -8.46 -22.99
C GLN A 573 10.35 -8.81 -21.81
N SER A 574 9.78 -8.77 -20.61
CA SER A 574 10.54 -8.89 -19.36
C SER A 574 10.47 -10.29 -18.74
N GLU A 575 10.02 -11.30 -19.48
CA GLU A 575 10.11 -12.68 -19.01
C GLU A 575 11.58 -13.08 -18.84
N ILE A 576 11.92 -13.79 -17.77
CA ILE A 576 13.30 -14.12 -17.38
C ILE A 576 14.11 -14.73 -18.52
N TYR A 577 13.49 -15.63 -19.31
CA TYR A 577 14.14 -16.29 -20.45
C TYR A 577 14.36 -15.38 -21.67
N LYS A 578 13.91 -14.14 -21.63
CA LYS A 578 14.23 -13.13 -22.66
C LYS A 578 15.59 -12.46 -22.40
N PHE A 579 15.97 -12.36 -21.14
CA PHE A 579 17.26 -11.77 -20.76
C PHE A 579 18.42 -12.70 -21.06
N GLY A 580 18.25 -14.01 -20.91
CA GLY A 580 19.31 -14.99 -21.11
C GLY A 580 18.81 -16.43 -21.17
N ASN A 581 19.77 -17.36 -21.18
CA ASN A 581 19.55 -18.79 -21.11
C ASN A 581 20.26 -19.36 -19.88
N LYS A 582 19.91 -20.58 -19.49
CA LYS A 582 20.59 -21.32 -18.43
C LYS A 582 22.11 -21.37 -18.69
N GLY A 583 22.90 -20.99 -17.68
CA GLY A 583 24.34 -20.86 -17.76
C GLY A 583 24.82 -19.42 -18.05
N GLU A 584 23.92 -18.49 -18.40
CA GLU A 584 24.24 -17.06 -18.53
C GLU A 584 24.04 -16.35 -17.21
N TRP A 585 24.97 -15.44 -16.87
CA TRP A 585 25.11 -14.81 -15.57
C TRP A 585 23.81 -14.14 -15.01
N CYS A 586 23.10 -13.40 -15.87
CA CYS A 586 21.88 -12.70 -15.45
C CYS A 586 20.69 -13.66 -15.29
N TYR A 587 20.57 -14.63 -16.20
CA TYR A 587 19.51 -15.63 -16.12
C TYR A 587 19.61 -16.46 -14.84
N ASP A 588 20.80 -17.03 -14.59
CA ASP A 588 21.02 -17.87 -13.41
C ASP A 588 20.76 -17.07 -12.11
N ALA A 589 21.29 -15.86 -12.01
CA ALA A 589 21.10 -15.00 -10.83
C ALA A 589 19.61 -14.64 -10.60
N MET A 590 18.84 -14.40 -11.66
CA MET A 590 17.40 -14.12 -11.56
C MET A 590 16.61 -15.37 -11.16
N VAL A 591 16.94 -16.53 -11.73
CA VAL A 591 16.29 -17.80 -11.36
C VAL A 591 16.60 -18.18 -9.92
N ASP A 592 17.83 -17.98 -9.46
CA ASP A 592 18.23 -18.24 -8.06
C ASP A 592 17.47 -17.33 -7.10
N ALA A 593 17.27 -16.05 -7.43
CA ALA A 593 16.47 -15.13 -6.63
C ALA A 593 15.00 -15.59 -6.51
N ILE A 594 14.39 -16.06 -7.62
CA ILE A 594 13.03 -16.62 -7.60
C ILE A 594 13.00 -17.90 -6.74
N LYS A 595 13.94 -18.83 -6.93
CA LYS A 595 14.02 -20.07 -6.14
C LYS A 595 14.19 -19.78 -4.65
N LEU A 596 15.04 -18.80 -4.29
CA LEU A 596 15.20 -18.37 -2.90
C LEU A 596 13.88 -17.83 -2.32
N ARG A 597 13.08 -17.08 -3.11
CA ARG A 597 11.75 -16.63 -2.71
C ARG A 597 10.87 -17.80 -2.29
N TYR A 598 10.85 -18.87 -3.09
CA TYR A 598 10.05 -20.06 -2.79
C TYR A 598 10.56 -20.83 -1.58
N ARG A 599 11.88 -20.91 -1.41
CA ARG A 599 12.46 -21.48 -0.18
C ARG A 599 12.08 -20.70 1.07
N LEU A 600 11.92 -19.38 0.97
CA LEU A 600 11.53 -18.49 2.05
C LEU A 600 9.99 -18.39 2.25
N LEU A 601 9.15 -19.06 1.46
CA LEU A 601 7.69 -18.95 1.60
C LEU A 601 7.15 -19.23 3.01
N PRO A 602 7.65 -20.23 3.77
CA PRO A 602 7.19 -20.42 5.15
C PRO A 602 7.48 -19.20 6.04
N TYR A 603 8.64 -18.57 5.87
CA TYR A 603 8.99 -17.33 6.55
C TYR A 603 8.08 -16.16 6.12
N ILE A 604 7.93 -15.97 4.81
CA ILE A 604 7.18 -14.85 4.21
C ILE A 604 5.69 -14.93 4.53
N TYR A 605 5.09 -16.12 4.40
CA TYR A 605 3.67 -16.31 4.68
C TYR A 605 3.36 -16.15 6.17
N SER A 606 4.28 -16.59 7.05
CA SER A 606 4.14 -16.39 8.49
C SER A 606 4.25 -14.92 8.88
N MET A 607 5.10 -14.12 8.21
CA MET A 607 5.11 -12.67 8.40
C MET A 607 3.80 -12.03 7.93
N ALA A 608 3.21 -12.49 6.83
CA ALA A 608 1.89 -12.02 6.40
C ALA A 608 0.81 -12.38 7.44
N GLY A 609 0.88 -13.57 8.05
CA GLY A 609 0.06 -13.97 9.18
C GLY A 609 0.23 -13.06 10.40
N ASP A 610 1.47 -12.67 10.71
CA ASP A 610 1.78 -11.70 11.77
C ASP A 610 1.14 -10.31 11.49
N CYS A 611 1.20 -9.85 10.24
CA CYS A 611 0.54 -8.61 9.84
C CYS A 611 -0.96 -8.60 10.10
N VAL A 612 -1.62 -9.74 9.88
CA VAL A 612 -3.08 -9.88 10.00
C VAL A 612 -3.52 -10.12 11.45
N GLN A 613 -2.77 -10.94 12.20
CA GLN A 613 -3.17 -11.41 13.52
C GLN A 613 -2.61 -10.53 14.65
N ARG A 614 -1.44 -9.92 14.47
CA ARG A 614 -0.72 -9.19 15.51
C ARG A 614 -0.26 -7.80 15.08
N SER A 615 -0.81 -7.27 13.98
CA SER A 615 -0.45 -5.95 13.44
C SER A 615 1.04 -5.81 13.08
N GLY A 616 1.70 -6.88 12.67
CA GLY A 616 3.09 -6.89 12.23
C GLY A 616 3.32 -6.08 10.94
N THR A 617 4.56 -5.94 10.53
CA THR A 617 4.98 -5.25 9.30
C THR A 617 6.06 -6.07 8.60
N MET A 618 5.95 -6.28 7.28
CA MET A 618 6.90 -7.08 6.51
C MET A 618 8.17 -6.29 6.15
N MET A 619 8.03 -5.13 5.48
CA MET A 619 9.14 -4.20 5.22
C MET A 619 9.18 -3.19 6.35
N ARG A 620 10.19 -3.31 7.22
CA ARG A 620 10.29 -2.54 8.46
C ARG A 620 11.41 -1.52 8.35
N ALA A 621 11.06 -0.25 8.42
CA ALA A 621 12.07 0.81 8.56
C ALA A 621 12.90 0.59 9.83
N LEU A 622 14.19 0.89 9.79
CA LEU A 622 15.09 0.59 10.92
C LEU A 622 14.69 1.27 12.23
N VAL A 623 13.94 2.37 12.19
CA VAL A 623 13.36 3.02 13.38
C VAL A 623 12.40 2.10 14.16
N MET A 624 11.80 1.11 13.51
CA MET A 624 10.88 0.17 14.15
C MET A 624 11.59 -0.78 15.13
N ASP A 625 12.82 -1.17 14.81
CA ASP A 625 13.58 -2.17 15.56
C ASP A 625 14.79 -1.57 16.31
N PHE A 626 15.28 -0.39 15.88
CA PHE A 626 16.52 0.21 16.36
C PHE A 626 16.37 1.71 16.70
N LYS A 627 15.25 2.09 17.36
CA LYS A 627 14.91 3.49 17.67
C LYS A 627 15.99 4.25 18.47
N ASN A 628 16.84 3.53 19.23
CA ASN A 628 17.93 4.11 20.02
C ASN A 628 19.25 4.22 19.24
N ASP A 629 19.29 3.79 17.99
CA ASP A 629 20.44 3.95 17.11
C ASP A 629 20.18 5.09 16.13
N HIS A 630 20.64 6.29 16.47
CA HIS A 630 20.42 7.51 15.72
C HIS A 630 20.86 7.40 14.24
N LYS A 631 21.92 6.61 13.95
CA LYS A 631 22.34 6.38 12.57
C LYS A 631 21.33 5.50 11.83
N ALA A 632 20.91 4.39 12.43
CA ALA A 632 19.94 3.47 11.84
C ALA A 632 18.61 4.17 11.52
N THR A 633 18.11 5.02 12.44
CA THR A 633 16.82 5.70 12.24
C THR A 633 16.81 6.72 11.09
N ARG A 634 17.95 7.08 10.52
CA ARG A 634 18.11 8.05 9.42
C ARG A 634 18.43 7.40 8.06
N LEU A 635 18.73 6.08 8.04
CA LEU A 635 19.04 5.36 6.80
C LEU A 635 17.80 5.20 5.92
N ASN A 636 18.00 5.35 4.62
CA ASN A 636 16.94 5.34 3.60
C ASN A 636 17.13 4.23 2.55
N ASP A 637 18.14 3.36 2.72
CA ASP A 637 18.59 2.44 1.69
C ASP A 637 18.79 0.99 2.19
N GLU A 638 18.38 0.73 3.43
CA GLU A 638 18.34 -0.60 4.05
C GLU A 638 17.21 -0.71 5.08
N TYR A 639 16.71 -1.93 5.29
CA TYR A 639 15.54 -2.18 6.11
C TYR A 639 15.52 -3.61 6.67
N MET A 640 14.68 -3.87 7.68
CA MET A 640 14.39 -5.22 8.13
C MET A 640 13.26 -5.85 7.32
N PHE A 641 13.46 -7.03 6.76
CA PHE A 641 12.42 -7.87 6.21
C PHE A 641 11.94 -8.86 7.28
N GLY A 642 10.77 -8.58 7.84
CA GLY A 642 10.38 -9.11 9.14
C GLY A 642 11.30 -8.59 10.24
N ARG A 643 11.41 -9.33 11.34
CA ARG A 643 12.26 -8.95 12.49
C ARG A 643 13.66 -9.56 12.44
N ASN A 644 13.96 -10.34 11.41
CA ASN A 644 15.10 -11.25 11.36
C ASN A 644 16.15 -10.88 10.33
N LEU A 645 15.75 -10.36 9.16
CA LEU A 645 16.64 -10.14 8.01
C LEU A 645 16.85 -8.65 7.75
N LEU A 646 18.07 -8.17 7.87
CA LEU A 646 18.49 -6.86 7.37
C LEU A 646 18.82 -6.98 5.88
N VAL A 647 18.17 -6.22 5.05
CA VAL A 647 18.31 -6.25 3.59
C VAL A 647 18.84 -4.89 3.11
N LYS A 648 19.91 -4.94 2.32
CA LYS A 648 20.47 -3.78 1.62
C LYS A 648 20.35 -4.00 0.13
N PRO A 649 19.34 -3.42 -0.56
CA PRO A 649 19.27 -3.47 -2.01
C PRO A 649 20.52 -2.87 -2.66
N VAL A 650 20.99 -3.48 -3.74
CA VAL A 650 22.09 -2.93 -4.56
C VAL A 650 21.46 -1.93 -5.52
N THR A 651 21.59 -0.67 -5.22
CA THR A 651 20.93 0.43 -5.94
C THR A 651 21.88 1.25 -6.81
N ASP A 652 23.09 0.79 -7.00
CA ASP A 652 24.10 1.37 -7.88
C ASP A 652 24.67 0.28 -8.81
N PRO A 653 25.06 0.64 -10.04
CA PRO A 653 25.69 -0.32 -10.94
C PRO A 653 27.06 -0.75 -10.40
N LEU A 654 27.33 -2.05 -10.42
CA LEU A 654 28.62 -2.62 -10.00
C LEU A 654 29.44 -3.11 -11.19
N TYR A 655 28.80 -3.45 -12.31
CA TYR A 655 29.42 -4.02 -13.52
C TYR A 655 29.21 -3.18 -14.76
N THR A 656 28.31 -2.21 -14.72
CA THR A 656 27.96 -1.35 -15.85
C THR A 656 28.00 0.11 -15.45
N TRP A 657 28.15 1.02 -16.41
CA TRP A 657 28.04 2.46 -16.17
C TRP A 657 27.35 3.17 -17.34
N ARG A 658 26.78 4.33 -17.10
CA ARG A 658 26.21 5.17 -18.13
C ARG A 658 27.30 5.99 -18.81
N ASP A 659 27.44 5.87 -20.12
CA ASP A 659 28.27 6.78 -20.92
C ASP A 659 27.48 8.07 -21.22
N ASN A 660 27.65 9.09 -20.40
CA ASN A 660 26.97 10.37 -20.57
C ASN A 660 27.35 11.11 -21.88
N LYS A 661 28.45 10.72 -22.54
CA LYS A 661 28.88 11.34 -23.82
C LYS A 661 28.18 10.74 -25.03
N LYS A 662 27.71 9.52 -24.95
CA LYS A 662 27.14 8.74 -26.07
C LYS A 662 25.68 8.35 -25.90
N ASN A 663 25.00 8.81 -24.86
CA ASN A 663 23.65 8.34 -24.48
C ASN A 663 23.55 6.80 -24.46
N GLY A 664 24.63 6.10 -24.11
CA GLY A 664 24.75 4.67 -24.12
C GLY A 664 25.19 4.11 -22.77
N HIS A 665 24.88 2.86 -22.54
CA HIS A 665 25.39 2.10 -21.40
C HIS A 665 26.54 1.22 -21.89
N THR A 666 27.67 1.31 -21.23
CA THR A 666 28.86 0.52 -21.54
C THR A 666 29.05 -0.52 -20.43
N ILE A 667 29.34 -1.77 -20.81
CA ILE A 667 29.58 -2.85 -19.88
C ILE A 667 31.05 -2.83 -19.43
N TYR A 668 31.30 -3.15 -18.17
CA TYR A 668 32.64 -3.53 -17.73
C TYR A 668 33.10 -4.77 -18.48
N PRO A 669 34.35 -4.81 -18.98
CA PRO A 669 34.80 -5.90 -19.83
C PRO A 669 34.81 -7.26 -19.13
N ASP A 670 34.78 -7.30 -17.81
CA ASP A 670 34.82 -8.53 -17.03
C ASP A 670 33.71 -8.54 -15.96
N ILE A 671 32.58 -9.16 -16.32
CA ILE A 671 31.44 -9.34 -15.39
C ILE A 671 31.83 -10.22 -14.18
N LYS A 672 32.93 -10.96 -14.23
CA LYS A 672 33.41 -11.82 -13.14
C LYS A 672 34.26 -11.06 -12.11
N GLN A 673 34.76 -9.88 -12.43
CA GLN A 673 35.45 -9.05 -11.46
C GLN A 673 34.41 -8.35 -10.59
N ALA A 674 34.43 -8.67 -9.30
CA ALA A 674 33.62 -7.96 -8.32
C ALA A 674 33.97 -6.48 -8.37
N ALA A 675 32.98 -5.64 -8.68
CA ALA A 675 33.08 -4.21 -8.50
C ALA A 675 33.28 -3.86 -7.00
N ALA A 676 33.42 -2.59 -6.68
CA ALA A 676 33.54 -2.13 -5.31
C ALA A 676 32.48 -2.79 -4.39
N PRO A 677 32.84 -3.23 -3.19
CA PRO A 677 31.90 -3.85 -2.27
C PRO A 677 30.82 -2.85 -1.85
N VAL A 678 29.63 -3.34 -1.55
CA VAL A 678 28.53 -2.55 -1.05
C VAL A 678 28.70 -2.31 0.46
N LYS A 679 28.55 -1.06 0.87
CA LYS A 679 28.60 -0.66 2.27
C LYS A 679 27.23 -0.93 2.92
N VAL A 680 27.25 -1.65 4.05
CA VAL A 680 26.05 -1.97 4.85
C VAL A 680 26.29 -1.51 6.28
N TYR A 681 25.33 -0.82 6.87
CA TYR A 681 25.37 -0.51 8.30
C TYR A 681 24.66 -1.60 9.10
N LEU A 682 25.34 -2.16 10.06
CA LEU A 682 24.76 -3.14 10.99
C LEU A 682 24.33 -2.41 12.26
N PRO A 683 23.00 -2.27 12.53
CA PRO A 683 22.51 -1.54 13.69
C PRO A 683 23.03 -2.07 15.03
N LYS A 684 23.17 -1.16 16.02
CA LYS A 684 23.66 -1.44 17.37
C LYS A 684 22.69 -2.34 18.16
N GLY A 685 23.23 -2.96 19.21
CA GLY A 685 22.45 -3.67 20.22
C GLY A 685 22.27 -5.16 19.96
N THR A 686 22.85 -5.68 18.88
CA THR A 686 22.81 -7.10 18.55
C THR A 686 24.04 -7.50 17.74
N LYS A 687 24.25 -8.80 17.59
CA LYS A 687 25.19 -9.37 16.62
C LYS A 687 24.44 -9.72 15.33
N TRP A 688 25.20 -9.79 14.25
CA TRP A 688 24.71 -10.05 12.90
C TRP A 688 25.48 -11.19 12.26
N PHE A 689 24.81 -11.98 11.43
CA PHE A 689 25.40 -13.03 10.62
C PHE A 689 25.15 -12.71 9.15
N ASP A 690 26.17 -12.80 8.32
CA ASP A 690 25.95 -12.75 6.87
C ASP A 690 25.10 -13.96 6.44
N PHE A 691 24.02 -13.71 5.71
CA PHE A 691 23.08 -14.75 5.28
C PHE A 691 23.72 -15.84 4.38
N TRP A 692 24.78 -15.46 3.65
CA TRP A 692 25.35 -16.29 2.59
C TRP A 692 26.52 -17.15 3.08
N ASP A 693 27.36 -16.63 3.97
CA ASP A 693 28.59 -17.30 4.43
C ASP A 693 28.66 -17.52 5.94
N ASN A 694 27.63 -17.06 6.69
CA ASN A 694 27.51 -17.14 8.14
C ASN A 694 28.61 -16.41 8.93
N ASN A 695 29.41 -15.54 8.30
CA ASN A 695 30.35 -14.71 9.02
C ASN A 695 29.62 -13.82 10.04
N GLN A 696 30.20 -13.75 11.27
CA GLN A 696 29.58 -13.00 12.37
C GLN A 696 30.22 -11.63 12.51
N TYR A 697 29.36 -10.63 12.79
CA TYR A 697 29.74 -9.23 12.98
C TYR A 697 29.09 -8.66 14.25
N ASP A 698 29.76 -7.73 14.91
CA ASP A 698 29.14 -6.93 15.95
C ASP A 698 28.29 -5.81 15.33
N GLY A 699 27.20 -5.41 16.00
CA GLY A 699 26.42 -4.25 15.58
C GLY A 699 27.12 -2.91 15.87
N GLY A 700 26.62 -1.83 15.26
CA GLY A 700 27.13 -0.48 15.40
C GLY A 700 28.29 -0.14 14.46
N GLN A 701 28.50 -0.90 13.40
CA GLN A 701 29.57 -0.70 12.43
C GLN A 701 29.08 -0.76 10.98
N GLU A 702 29.89 -0.23 10.08
CA GLU A 702 29.74 -0.41 8.63
C GLU A 702 30.62 -1.57 8.18
N VAL A 703 30.07 -2.44 7.33
CA VAL A 703 30.82 -3.52 6.70
C VAL A 703 30.82 -3.33 5.18
N LEU A 704 31.91 -3.73 4.54
CA LEU A 704 32.05 -3.74 3.09
C LEU A 704 31.79 -5.17 2.60
N ARG A 705 30.60 -5.39 2.00
CA ARG A 705 30.18 -6.73 1.53
C ARG A 705 30.44 -6.86 0.02
N PRO A 706 31.30 -7.78 -0.41
CA PRO A 706 31.42 -8.11 -1.83
C PRO A 706 30.09 -8.63 -2.38
N CYS A 707 29.66 -8.09 -3.51
CA CYS A 707 28.36 -8.41 -4.12
C CYS A 707 28.54 -8.87 -5.57
N PRO A 708 29.01 -10.10 -5.82
CA PRO A 708 28.91 -10.70 -7.14
C PRO A 708 27.45 -10.73 -7.61
N ILE A 709 27.22 -10.91 -8.90
CA ILE A 709 25.89 -10.69 -9.49
C ILE A 709 24.79 -11.54 -8.87
N ASN A 710 25.11 -12.69 -8.32
CA ASN A 710 24.17 -13.59 -7.64
C ASN A 710 23.95 -13.28 -6.15
N ILE A 711 24.59 -12.24 -5.59
CA ILE A 711 24.51 -11.88 -4.17
C ILE A 711 23.86 -10.51 -4.02
N ILE A 712 22.84 -10.43 -3.16
CA ILE A 712 22.32 -9.22 -2.53
C ILE A 712 22.74 -9.22 -1.06
N PRO A 713 23.23 -8.10 -0.49
CA PRO A 713 23.56 -8.04 0.93
C PRO A 713 22.35 -8.32 1.81
N VAL A 714 22.43 -9.37 2.60
CA VAL A 714 21.45 -9.75 3.62
C VAL A 714 22.20 -10.19 4.87
N PHE A 715 21.78 -9.67 6.02
CA PHE A 715 22.33 -10.05 7.33
C PHE A 715 21.22 -10.53 8.24
N VAL A 716 21.51 -11.54 9.03
CA VAL A 716 20.57 -12.16 9.95
C VAL A 716 20.88 -11.69 11.36
N LYS A 717 19.88 -11.19 12.06
CA LYS A 717 19.98 -10.77 13.45
C LYS A 717 20.21 -11.97 14.37
N ALA A 718 21.11 -11.88 15.36
CA ALA A 718 21.31 -12.90 16.39
C ALA A 718 19.97 -13.21 17.12
N GLY A 719 19.74 -14.48 17.46
CA GLY A 719 18.48 -14.98 18.00
C GLY A 719 17.43 -15.33 16.94
N SER A 720 17.73 -15.14 15.65
CA SER A 720 16.78 -15.44 14.58
C SER A 720 16.59 -16.93 14.33
N ILE A 721 15.35 -17.30 14.01
CA ILE A 721 14.97 -18.63 13.54
C ILE A 721 14.29 -18.44 12.19
N LEU A 722 14.87 -19.05 11.14
CA LEU A 722 14.38 -18.91 9.76
C LEU A 722 13.91 -20.28 9.25
N PRO A 723 12.60 -20.48 9.01
CA PRO A 723 12.09 -21.65 8.33
C PRO A 723 12.25 -21.55 6.81
N PHE A 724 12.82 -22.58 6.20
CA PHE A 724 12.93 -22.73 4.75
C PHE A 724 12.06 -23.91 4.29
N GLY A 725 11.26 -23.66 3.27
CA GLY A 725 10.43 -24.67 2.62
C GLY A 725 11.21 -25.54 1.62
N PRO A 726 10.56 -26.52 1.01
CA PRO A 726 11.14 -27.34 -0.06
C PRO A 726 11.36 -26.52 -1.35
N GLU A 727 12.18 -27.05 -2.25
CA GLU A 727 12.21 -26.56 -3.65
C GLU A 727 10.93 -26.98 -4.36
N VAL A 728 10.26 -26.01 -4.98
CA VAL A 728 8.95 -26.16 -5.63
C VAL A 728 8.84 -25.32 -6.89
N GLN A 729 7.91 -25.68 -7.79
CA GLN A 729 7.56 -24.92 -8.99
C GLN A 729 6.38 -23.96 -8.79
N TYR A 730 5.59 -24.19 -7.75
CA TYR A 730 4.48 -23.32 -7.31
C TYR A 730 4.25 -23.51 -5.79
N ALA A 731 3.69 -22.54 -5.14
CA ALA A 731 3.65 -22.44 -3.69
C ALA A 731 2.96 -23.63 -2.98
N SER A 732 1.96 -24.24 -3.63
CA SER A 732 1.19 -25.37 -3.06
C SER A 732 1.66 -26.74 -3.57
N GLU A 733 2.82 -26.86 -4.23
CA GLU A 733 3.29 -28.12 -4.82
C GLU A 733 3.62 -29.18 -3.77
N LYS A 734 4.18 -28.75 -2.64
CA LYS A 734 4.57 -29.63 -1.54
C LYS A 734 4.10 -29.04 -0.21
N ALA A 735 3.62 -29.91 0.68
CA ALA A 735 3.33 -29.53 2.05
C ALA A 735 4.62 -29.16 2.82
N TRP A 736 4.47 -28.38 3.88
CA TRP A 736 5.58 -27.98 4.75
C TRP A 736 5.82 -28.96 5.89
N ASP A 737 5.80 -30.26 5.59
CA ASP A 737 5.99 -31.34 6.56
C ASP A 737 7.44 -31.45 7.05
N ASN A 738 8.40 -31.05 6.19
CA ASN A 738 9.83 -31.11 6.48
C ASN A 738 10.48 -29.75 6.16
N LEU A 739 10.49 -28.85 7.14
CA LEU A 739 11.15 -27.55 7.04
C LEU A 739 12.63 -27.65 7.42
N GLU A 740 13.50 -26.99 6.66
CA GLU A 740 14.84 -26.67 7.12
C GLU A 740 14.75 -25.48 8.08
N ILE A 741 15.22 -25.64 9.30
CA ILE A 741 15.23 -24.58 10.31
C ILE A 741 16.67 -24.11 10.52
N ARG A 742 16.94 -22.84 10.14
CA ARG A 742 18.23 -22.18 10.42
C ARG A 742 18.13 -21.35 11.68
N VAL A 743 19.02 -21.64 12.66
CA VAL A 743 19.07 -20.94 13.94
C VAL A 743 20.38 -20.13 14.01
N TYR A 744 20.26 -18.85 14.33
CA TYR A 744 21.38 -17.93 14.46
C TYR A 744 21.56 -17.57 15.95
N PRO A 745 22.59 -18.11 16.61
CA PRO A 745 22.74 -18.00 18.07
C PRO A 745 23.13 -16.58 18.52
N GLY A 746 23.19 -16.37 19.84
CA GLY A 746 23.69 -15.11 20.44
C GLY A 746 22.62 -14.24 21.09
N ALA A 747 21.34 -14.63 20.97
CA ALA A 747 20.21 -14.07 21.72
C ALA A 747 19.07 -15.09 21.77
N ASP A 748 18.12 -14.90 22.67
CA ASP A 748 16.86 -15.65 22.67
C ASP A 748 16.01 -15.28 21.46
N GLY A 749 15.30 -16.26 20.90
CA GLY A 749 14.47 -16.05 19.74
C GLY A 749 13.29 -17.00 19.64
N SER A 750 12.29 -16.57 18.93
CA SER A 750 11.12 -17.39 18.59
C SER A 750 10.61 -17.04 17.20
N PHE A 751 10.03 -18.00 16.53
CA PHE A 751 9.35 -17.79 15.25
C PHE A 751 8.11 -18.66 15.19
N ILE A 752 6.98 -18.10 14.79
CA ILE A 752 5.71 -18.82 14.65
C ILE A 752 5.49 -19.04 13.16
N VAL A 753 5.41 -20.31 12.75
CA VAL A 753 5.01 -20.70 11.39
C VAL A 753 3.48 -20.79 11.34
N VAL A 754 2.86 -20.16 10.33
CA VAL A 754 1.41 -20.10 10.13
C VAL A 754 1.00 -20.96 8.94
#